data_b5490bddd3060c626ee54f4be6101300
#
_entry.id   b5490bddd3060c626ee54f4be6101300
#
_cell.length_a   1.000
_cell.length_b   1.000
_cell.length_c   1.000
_cell.angle_alpha   90.00
_cell.angle_beta   90.00
_cell.angle_gamma   90.00
#
_symmetry.space_group_name_H-M   'P 1'
#
loop_
_entity.id
_entity.type
_entity.pdbx_description
1 polymer ?
#
loop_
_entity_poly.entity_id
_entity_poly.type
_entity_poly.pdbx_seq_one_letter_code
_entity_poly.pdbx_strand_id
1 'polypeptide(L)'
;MNWRWIHRWLGLVAGTLALVLGLTGVVLALDPVRDAWTAATAPAELSVATLAERVSGNVAGIEEIRRQPSGEIVVYAFDQGQAQALRVDPADGRVIGSYQVSAFSRWMKNLHRSFLLGDGGRLAAAGVALSMLLISVSGLVLLLRRLGGWRRIGARLRGTLAERLHVASGRVVLAVLLLSSLTALYMSAATFGLVTLDAETEPDVVSTVGASPAPGAGALPLLQDLRVADLRRLNFPDADDPEDTWTVTTAQGQGWIDRATGQTLAWQEATRAQRLHDLAMLLHTGEGAWAWALVLGATAACIPLFWATGLILWWRERGRRPVLADNSSPAAADTLVFVASETGSTWGFAEALHRALAASGRRVHTAGLEHFERVLEAAPAVRDVFVLAATYGDGQPPAHAADALQRIARTPAGAAQVTVLGFGDRQYPKFCAFAEALEQALQAQGWRLRLPLARIHQQSPQEFARWGQELARSLGQPLTIDYRPRLPRLSELRLVERRDYPRAGSPEGEQPAVILRFALPTEGLWTRLSGRGLGRFVAGDLLGVMAPGASAPRYYSLASGRRDGFVELCVRRIPGGQCSGYLHALQPGDPIQAFVRANPGFTLEGEREPVLLIGAGTGIAPLAGFVRGNTGRRPMHLYFGARNPERDFYFATDLGRWQDEQRLASLHTVFSRDGKGGGYVQDVVRADATALRQLLAKGASVRVCGSRAMAQAVAQVLDSILAPLRLSVNQLKAAGRYAEDVF
;
A
#
# COMPACT_ATOMS: atom_id res chain seq x y z
N MET A 1 1.40 -0.26 20.45
CA MET A 1 2.27 -1.18 19.65
C MET A 1 2.62 -0.54 18.33
N ASN A 2 3.90 -0.37 18.01
CA ASN A 2 4.36 0.30 16.80
C ASN A 2 4.36 -0.67 15.60
N TRP A 3 3.20 -0.83 14.95
CA TRP A 3 2.99 -1.74 13.82
C TRP A 3 3.98 -1.55 12.66
N ARG A 4 4.44 -0.29 12.42
CA ARG A 4 5.44 -0.01 11.38
C ARG A 4 6.81 -0.59 11.74
N TRP A 5 7.19 -0.51 13.01
CA TRP A 5 8.45 -1.07 13.50
C TRP A 5 8.46 -2.59 13.34
N ILE A 6 7.39 -3.27 13.78
CA ILE A 6 7.23 -4.73 13.65
C ILE A 6 7.28 -5.13 12.19
N HIS A 7 6.44 -4.54 11.34
CA HIS A 7 6.36 -4.86 9.91
C HIS A 7 7.72 -4.68 9.20
N ARG A 8 8.43 -3.60 9.50
CA ARG A 8 9.71 -3.27 8.88
C ARG A 8 10.82 -4.22 9.30
N TRP A 9 11.01 -4.44 10.60
CA TRP A 9 12.14 -5.22 11.08
C TRP A 9 11.96 -6.72 10.84
N LEU A 10 10.76 -7.25 11.07
CA LEU A 10 10.48 -8.63 10.69
C LEU A 10 10.57 -8.81 9.17
N GLY A 11 10.07 -7.87 8.38
CA GLY A 11 10.15 -7.92 6.92
C GLY A 11 11.58 -7.88 6.39
N LEU A 12 12.51 -7.19 7.04
CA LEU A 12 13.93 -7.16 6.63
C LEU A 12 14.68 -8.42 7.09
N VAL A 13 14.53 -8.82 8.35
CA VAL A 13 15.31 -9.94 8.93
C VAL A 13 14.70 -11.28 8.51
N ALA A 14 13.47 -11.58 8.90
CA ALA A 14 12.80 -12.82 8.55
C ALA A 14 12.45 -12.90 7.06
N GLY A 15 12.25 -11.75 6.40
CA GLY A 15 11.96 -11.66 4.98
C GLY A 15 13.08 -12.26 4.10
N THR A 16 14.34 -12.24 4.54
CA THR A 16 15.46 -12.87 3.80
C THR A 16 15.33 -14.40 3.79
N LEU A 17 14.95 -15.00 4.90
CA LEU A 17 14.67 -16.44 4.97
C LEU A 17 13.35 -16.78 4.24
N ALA A 18 12.33 -15.93 4.39
CA ALA A 18 11.06 -16.06 3.67
C ALA A 18 11.24 -16.00 2.15
N LEU A 19 12.26 -15.26 1.65
CA LEU A 19 12.61 -15.26 0.23
C LEU A 19 12.94 -16.65 -0.29
N VAL A 20 13.72 -17.43 0.48
CA VAL A 20 14.06 -18.82 0.13
C VAL A 20 12.79 -19.68 0.11
N LEU A 21 11.96 -19.59 1.16
CA LEU A 21 10.68 -20.32 1.21
C LEU A 21 9.72 -19.90 0.09
N GLY A 22 9.68 -18.63 -0.27
CA GLY A 22 8.86 -18.15 -1.37
C GLY A 22 9.31 -18.71 -2.72
N LEU A 23 10.62 -18.67 -3.01
CA LEU A 23 11.17 -19.19 -4.26
C LEU A 23 10.98 -20.71 -4.37
N THR A 24 11.26 -21.44 -3.31
CA THR A 24 11.02 -22.90 -3.27
C THR A 24 9.54 -23.24 -3.36
N GLY A 25 8.67 -22.45 -2.72
CA GLY A 25 7.21 -22.59 -2.79
C GLY A 25 6.65 -22.42 -4.21
N VAL A 26 7.20 -21.47 -4.99
CA VAL A 26 6.83 -21.33 -6.41
C VAL A 26 7.15 -22.60 -7.20
N VAL A 27 8.32 -23.17 -6.99
CA VAL A 27 8.74 -24.40 -7.68
C VAL A 27 7.86 -25.57 -7.27
N LEU A 28 7.66 -25.77 -5.97
CA LEU A 28 6.86 -26.88 -5.44
C LEU A 28 5.38 -26.79 -5.83
N ALA A 29 4.84 -25.59 -6.04
CA ALA A 29 3.47 -25.42 -6.52
C ALA A 29 3.24 -25.93 -7.96
N LEU A 30 4.32 -26.18 -8.71
CA LEU A 30 4.23 -26.77 -10.06
C LEU A 30 4.06 -28.30 -10.02
N ASP A 31 4.51 -28.97 -8.94
CA ASP A 31 4.39 -30.43 -8.81
C ASP A 31 2.90 -30.88 -8.88
N PRO A 32 1.96 -30.35 -8.07
CA PRO A 32 0.55 -30.73 -8.15
C PRO A 32 -0.09 -30.47 -9.52
N VAL A 33 0.35 -29.43 -10.22
CA VAL A 33 -0.14 -29.09 -11.56
C VAL A 33 0.34 -30.11 -12.58
N ARG A 34 1.64 -30.41 -12.59
CA ARG A 34 2.24 -31.42 -13.47
C ARG A 34 1.60 -32.77 -13.22
N ASP A 35 1.51 -33.19 -11.95
CA ASP A 35 0.99 -34.50 -11.56
C ASP A 35 -0.48 -34.66 -11.94
N ALA A 36 -1.31 -33.61 -11.82
CA ALA A 36 -2.70 -33.64 -12.27
C ALA A 36 -2.84 -33.76 -13.80
N TRP A 37 -1.87 -33.26 -14.57
CA TRP A 37 -1.91 -33.32 -16.04
C TRP A 37 -1.34 -34.62 -16.60
N THR A 38 -0.51 -35.33 -15.82
CA THR A 38 0.13 -36.58 -16.26
C THR A 38 -0.49 -37.83 -15.66
N ALA A 39 -1.34 -37.71 -14.62
CA ALA A 39 -1.97 -38.83 -13.96
C ALA A 39 -2.98 -39.56 -14.91
N ALA A 40 -2.88 -40.85 -14.97
CA ALA A 40 -3.94 -41.69 -15.53
C ALA A 40 -5.14 -41.68 -14.56
N THR A 41 -6.27 -41.15 -15.01
CA THR A 41 -7.46 -40.99 -14.16
C THR A 41 -8.29 -42.28 -14.15
N ALA A 42 -8.67 -42.73 -12.94
CA ALA A 42 -9.59 -43.84 -12.78
C ALA A 42 -10.99 -43.47 -13.29
N PRO A 43 -11.71 -44.41 -13.97
CA PRO A 43 -13.13 -44.24 -14.25
C PRO A 43 -13.92 -43.94 -12.98
N ALA A 44 -14.89 -43.01 -13.03
CA ALA A 44 -15.63 -42.52 -11.85
C ALA A 44 -16.31 -43.62 -11.05
N GLU A 45 -16.81 -44.68 -11.73
CA GLU A 45 -17.55 -45.78 -11.14
C GLU A 45 -16.67 -47.01 -10.80
N LEU A 46 -15.33 -46.88 -10.96
CA LEU A 46 -14.44 -48.02 -10.68
C LEU A 46 -14.38 -48.27 -9.17
N SER A 47 -14.73 -49.54 -8.77
CA SER A 47 -14.58 -49.96 -7.37
C SER A 47 -13.13 -50.33 -7.02
N VAL A 48 -12.79 -50.24 -5.74
CA VAL A 48 -11.48 -50.63 -5.23
C VAL A 48 -11.24 -52.14 -5.45
N ALA A 49 -12.28 -52.98 -5.30
CA ALA A 49 -12.23 -54.42 -5.59
C ALA A 49 -11.77 -54.68 -7.04
N THR A 50 -12.42 -54.02 -8.01
CA THR A 50 -12.11 -54.21 -9.43
C THR A 50 -10.70 -53.71 -9.75
N LEU A 51 -10.28 -52.59 -9.16
CA LEU A 51 -8.90 -52.11 -9.32
C LEU A 51 -7.88 -53.11 -8.77
N ALA A 52 -8.09 -53.60 -7.54
CA ALA A 52 -7.20 -54.54 -6.89
C ALA A 52 -7.09 -55.82 -7.66
N GLU A 53 -8.21 -56.37 -8.20
CA GLU A 53 -8.24 -57.55 -9.05
C GLU A 53 -7.44 -57.36 -10.35
N ARG A 54 -7.65 -56.23 -11.05
CA ARG A 54 -6.91 -55.91 -12.28
C ARG A 54 -5.41 -55.82 -12.03
N VAL A 55 -5.03 -55.17 -10.93
CA VAL A 55 -3.62 -54.97 -10.54
C VAL A 55 -3.00 -56.32 -10.16
N SER A 56 -3.72 -57.16 -9.40
CA SER A 56 -3.24 -58.50 -8.98
C SER A 56 -3.05 -59.43 -10.17
N GLY A 57 -3.77 -59.23 -11.27
CA GLY A 57 -3.57 -59.98 -12.51
C GLY A 57 -2.32 -59.60 -13.31
N ASN A 58 -1.71 -58.42 -13.01
CA ASN A 58 -0.57 -57.87 -13.73
C ASN A 58 0.72 -57.70 -12.89
N VAL A 59 0.61 -57.68 -11.57
CA VAL A 59 1.71 -57.44 -10.64
C VAL A 59 1.73 -58.52 -9.58
N ALA A 60 2.89 -59.16 -9.37
CA ALA A 60 3.08 -60.13 -8.31
C ALA A 60 3.63 -59.47 -7.04
N GLY A 61 3.39 -60.07 -5.88
CA GLY A 61 3.99 -59.62 -4.59
C GLY A 61 3.51 -58.25 -4.17
N ILE A 62 2.24 -57.92 -4.39
CA ILE A 62 1.66 -56.61 -4.03
C ILE A 62 1.56 -56.52 -2.50
N GLU A 63 2.16 -55.45 -1.94
CA GLU A 63 2.04 -55.07 -0.53
C GLU A 63 1.02 -53.94 -0.33
N GLU A 64 1.05 -52.94 -1.24
CA GLU A 64 0.19 -51.76 -1.10
C GLU A 64 -0.22 -51.20 -2.46
N ILE A 65 -1.51 -50.86 -2.60
CA ILE A 65 -2.01 -49.98 -3.66
C ILE A 65 -2.29 -48.60 -3.05
N ARG A 66 -1.64 -47.55 -3.55
CA ARG A 66 -1.82 -46.19 -3.08
C ARG A 66 -2.33 -45.29 -4.18
N ARG A 67 -3.40 -44.58 -3.91
CA ARG A 67 -3.86 -43.51 -4.77
C ARG A 67 -3.21 -42.20 -4.31
N GLN A 68 -2.44 -41.60 -5.20
CA GLN A 68 -1.83 -40.29 -4.97
C GLN A 68 -2.89 -39.16 -4.97
N PRO A 69 -2.65 -37.98 -4.34
CA PRO A 69 -3.57 -36.84 -4.41
C PRO A 69 -3.91 -36.41 -5.86
N SER A 70 -3.02 -36.63 -6.81
CA SER A 70 -3.24 -36.37 -8.25
C SER A 70 -4.25 -37.30 -8.87
N GLY A 71 -4.63 -38.41 -8.21
CA GLY A 71 -5.45 -39.49 -8.73
C GLY A 71 -4.67 -40.66 -9.32
N GLU A 72 -3.35 -40.53 -9.45
CA GLU A 72 -2.47 -41.57 -9.97
C GLU A 72 -2.44 -42.78 -9.03
N ILE A 73 -2.46 -43.99 -9.59
CA ILE A 73 -2.37 -45.24 -8.82
C ILE A 73 -0.92 -45.73 -8.84
N VAL A 74 -0.39 -45.92 -7.63
CA VAL A 74 0.97 -46.43 -7.39
C VAL A 74 0.85 -47.74 -6.61
N VAL A 75 1.52 -48.78 -7.11
CA VAL A 75 1.58 -50.10 -6.48
C VAL A 75 2.96 -50.30 -5.90
N TYR A 76 3.03 -50.62 -4.63
CA TYR A 76 4.24 -51.08 -3.99
C TYR A 76 4.19 -52.60 -3.95
N ALA A 77 5.24 -53.24 -4.47
CA ALA A 77 5.33 -54.67 -4.57
C ALA A 77 6.74 -55.12 -4.17
N PHE A 78 6.83 -56.31 -3.62
CA PHE A 78 8.09 -56.96 -3.35
C PHE A 78 8.19 -58.21 -4.21
N ASP A 79 9.08 -58.18 -5.21
CA ASP A 79 9.29 -59.26 -6.14
C ASP A 79 10.76 -59.62 -6.26
N GLN A 80 11.07 -60.92 -6.23
CA GLN A 80 12.44 -61.49 -6.33
C GLN A 80 13.45 -60.80 -5.39
N GLY A 81 13.04 -60.44 -4.18
CA GLY A 81 13.92 -59.82 -3.20
C GLY A 81 14.12 -58.29 -3.39
N GLN A 82 13.36 -57.65 -4.28
CA GLN A 82 13.45 -56.21 -4.54
C GLN A 82 12.12 -55.47 -4.35
N ALA A 83 12.14 -54.41 -3.55
CA ALA A 83 11.02 -53.52 -3.42
C ALA A 83 10.88 -52.66 -4.69
N GLN A 84 9.70 -52.62 -5.26
CA GLN A 84 9.37 -51.86 -6.46
C GLN A 84 8.21 -50.91 -6.18
N ALA A 85 8.24 -49.73 -6.78
CA ALA A 85 7.10 -48.81 -6.83
C ALA A 85 6.73 -48.59 -8.28
N LEU A 86 5.51 -48.99 -8.67
CA LEU A 86 5.06 -49.05 -10.02
C LEU A 86 3.84 -48.14 -10.25
N ARG A 87 3.82 -47.45 -11.36
CA ARG A 87 2.68 -46.67 -11.83
C ARG A 87 1.79 -47.58 -12.65
N VAL A 88 0.50 -47.55 -12.37
CA VAL A 88 -0.46 -48.52 -12.98
C VAL A 88 -1.59 -47.74 -13.62
N ASP A 89 -2.02 -48.17 -14.81
CA ASP A 89 -3.26 -47.69 -15.44
C ASP A 89 -4.47 -48.30 -14.72
N PRO A 90 -5.32 -47.48 -14.09
CA PRO A 90 -6.49 -47.97 -13.37
C PRO A 90 -7.54 -48.62 -14.31
N ALA A 91 -7.51 -48.34 -15.63
CA ALA A 91 -8.47 -48.89 -16.58
C ALA A 91 -8.28 -50.37 -16.80
N ASP A 92 -7.06 -50.90 -16.80
CA ASP A 92 -6.76 -52.29 -17.08
C ASP A 92 -5.76 -52.95 -16.13
N GLY A 93 -5.22 -52.21 -15.16
CA GLY A 93 -4.27 -52.70 -14.17
C GLY A 93 -2.84 -52.87 -14.69
N ARG A 94 -2.52 -52.44 -15.92
CA ARG A 94 -1.17 -52.58 -16.49
C ARG A 94 -0.17 -51.63 -15.93
N VAL A 95 1.07 -52.04 -15.76
CA VAL A 95 2.19 -51.20 -15.36
C VAL A 95 2.57 -50.27 -16.51
N ILE A 96 2.49 -48.98 -16.27
CA ILE A 96 2.89 -47.92 -17.22
C ILE A 96 4.30 -47.35 -16.95
N GLY A 97 4.91 -47.73 -15.86
CA GLY A 97 6.29 -47.35 -15.55
C GLY A 97 6.65 -47.44 -14.06
N SER A 98 7.88 -47.18 -13.72
CA SER A 98 8.30 -47.06 -12.33
C SER A 98 7.88 -45.72 -11.73
N TYR A 99 7.49 -45.74 -10.45
CA TYR A 99 7.21 -44.51 -9.69
C TYR A 99 8.47 -44.10 -8.93
N GLN A 100 8.99 -42.92 -9.25
CA GLN A 100 10.10 -42.33 -8.54
C GLN A 100 9.87 -40.84 -8.32
N VAL A 101 9.91 -40.41 -7.07
CA VAL A 101 9.92 -38.97 -6.76
C VAL A 101 11.26 -38.41 -7.22
N SER A 102 11.22 -37.37 -8.06
CA SER A 102 12.40 -36.69 -8.56
C SER A 102 13.35 -36.28 -7.42
N ALA A 103 14.65 -36.55 -7.60
CA ALA A 103 15.68 -36.11 -6.65
C ALA A 103 15.64 -34.59 -6.44
N PHE A 104 15.34 -33.84 -7.49
CA PHE A 104 15.17 -32.38 -7.44
C PHE A 104 13.95 -31.99 -6.59
N SER A 105 12.78 -32.61 -6.77
CA SER A 105 11.59 -32.33 -5.95
C SER A 105 11.84 -32.67 -4.48
N ARG A 106 12.52 -33.79 -4.19
CA ARG A 106 12.93 -34.16 -2.81
C ARG A 106 13.85 -33.13 -2.19
N TRP A 107 14.86 -32.67 -2.93
CA TRP A 107 15.79 -31.64 -2.48
C TRP A 107 15.06 -30.32 -2.21
N MET A 108 14.19 -29.92 -3.12
CA MET A 108 13.40 -28.70 -3.02
C MET A 108 12.43 -28.73 -1.82
N LYS A 109 11.74 -29.88 -1.60
CA LYS A 109 10.88 -30.10 -0.41
C LYS A 109 11.71 -29.99 0.89
N ASN A 110 12.91 -30.61 0.95
CA ASN A 110 13.78 -30.53 2.11
C ASN A 110 14.31 -29.10 2.36
N LEU A 111 14.67 -28.38 1.30
CA LEU A 111 15.07 -26.96 1.41
C LEU A 111 13.92 -26.11 1.94
N HIS A 112 12.70 -26.32 1.44
CA HIS A 112 11.52 -25.58 1.86
C HIS A 112 11.13 -25.82 3.31
N ARG A 113 11.07 -27.09 3.74
CA ARG A 113 10.57 -27.43 5.08
C ARG A 113 11.61 -27.34 6.19
N SER A 114 12.93 -27.40 5.86
CA SER A 114 13.99 -27.51 6.86
C SER A 114 15.30 -26.81 6.50
N PHE A 115 15.34 -26.02 5.44
CA PHE A 115 16.59 -25.37 4.95
C PHE A 115 17.77 -26.36 4.81
N LEU A 116 17.50 -27.65 4.63
CA LEU A 116 18.47 -28.77 4.63
C LEU A 116 19.18 -28.95 5.98
N LEU A 117 18.70 -28.42 7.09
CA LEU A 117 19.34 -28.41 8.42
C LEU A 117 18.63 -29.33 9.44
N GLY A 118 17.88 -30.33 8.97
CA GLY A 118 17.13 -31.25 9.86
C GLY A 118 16.13 -30.53 10.77
N ASP A 119 16.07 -30.93 12.05
CA ASP A 119 15.09 -30.40 13.00
C ASP A 119 15.34 -28.95 13.38
N GLY A 120 16.62 -28.51 13.46
CA GLY A 120 16.93 -27.09 13.63
C GLY A 120 16.40 -26.23 12.49
N GLY A 121 16.48 -26.74 11.28
CA GLY A 121 15.93 -26.09 10.10
C GLY A 121 14.39 -26.08 10.08
N ARG A 122 13.74 -27.14 10.57
CA ARG A 122 12.27 -27.18 10.74
C ARG A 122 11.79 -26.11 11.75
N LEU A 123 12.52 -25.96 12.87
CA LEU A 123 12.23 -24.93 13.85
C LEU A 123 12.42 -23.52 13.25
N ALA A 124 13.49 -23.31 12.46
CA ALA A 124 13.71 -22.06 11.74
C ALA A 124 12.58 -21.76 10.75
N ALA A 125 12.10 -22.74 10.00
CA ALA A 125 10.96 -22.59 9.07
C ALA A 125 9.66 -22.23 9.82
N ALA A 126 9.41 -22.84 10.99
CA ALA A 126 8.30 -22.47 11.86
C ALA A 126 8.42 -21.02 12.36
N GLY A 127 9.62 -20.57 12.74
CA GLY A 127 9.90 -19.18 13.11
C GLY A 127 9.67 -18.19 11.96
N VAL A 128 10.01 -18.58 10.73
CA VAL A 128 9.68 -17.77 9.52
C VAL A 128 8.18 -17.73 9.29
N ALA A 129 7.45 -18.85 9.41
CA ALA A 129 6.00 -18.89 9.27
C ALA A 129 5.29 -17.98 10.30
N LEU A 130 5.73 -18.00 11.56
CA LEU A 130 5.24 -17.09 12.60
C LEU A 130 5.53 -15.62 12.25
N SER A 131 6.75 -15.34 11.79
CA SER A 131 7.13 -13.98 11.35
C SER A 131 6.28 -13.51 10.18
N MET A 132 6.00 -14.38 9.20
CA MET A 132 5.14 -14.09 8.05
C MET A 132 3.69 -13.81 8.48
N LEU A 133 3.17 -14.55 9.46
CA LEU A 133 1.85 -14.28 10.06
C LEU A 133 1.82 -12.87 10.69
N LEU A 134 2.82 -12.52 11.49
CA LEU A 134 2.92 -11.20 12.13
C LEU A 134 3.10 -10.06 11.11
N ILE A 135 3.91 -10.28 10.05
CA ILE A 135 4.07 -9.33 8.94
C ILE A 135 2.75 -9.13 8.22
N SER A 136 2.00 -10.19 7.96
CA SER A 136 0.71 -10.14 7.25
C SER A 136 -0.34 -9.40 8.08
N VAL A 137 -0.45 -9.68 9.38
CA VAL A 137 -1.35 -8.96 10.31
C VAL A 137 -0.96 -7.49 10.42
N SER A 138 0.32 -7.19 10.62
CA SER A 138 0.79 -5.80 10.69
C SER A 138 0.59 -5.06 9.37
N GLY A 139 0.81 -5.74 8.24
CA GLY A 139 0.55 -5.22 6.89
C GLY A 139 -0.92 -4.86 6.68
N LEU A 140 -1.85 -5.71 7.13
CA LEU A 140 -3.29 -5.45 7.11
C LEU A 140 -3.64 -4.20 7.92
N VAL A 141 -3.16 -4.10 9.15
CA VAL A 141 -3.40 -2.93 10.02
C VAL A 141 -2.88 -1.65 9.37
N LEU A 142 -1.67 -1.68 8.81
CA LEU A 142 -1.08 -0.52 8.14
C LEU A 142 -1.84 -0.15 6.87
N LEU A 143 -2.30 -1.14 6.10
CA LEU A 143 -3.12 -0.95 4.91
C LEU A 143 -4.43 -0.25 5.25
N LEU A 144 -5.16 -0.75 6.25
CA LEU A 144 -6.44 -0.17 6.68
C LEU A 144 -6.29 1.25 7.20
N ARG A 145 -5.24 1.52 8.01
CA ARG A 145 -4.92 2.87 8.47
C ARG A 145 -4.59 3.82 7.33
N ARG A 146 -3.84 3.36 6.33
CA ARG A 146 -3.47 4.17 5.15
C ARG A 146 -4.66 4.53 4.28
N LEU A 147 -5.63 3.65 4.16
CA LEU A 147 -6.81 3.81 3.29
C LEU A 147 -8.00 4.46 3.98
N GLY A 148 -7.98 4.55 5.32
CA GLY A 148 -9.11 5.06 6.10
C GLY A 148 -10.24 4.04 6.28
N GLY A 149 -9.91 2.74 6.34
CA GLY A 149 -10.84 1.66 6.68
C GLY A 149 -11.14 0.67 5.56
N TRP A 150 -11.92 -0.37 5.88
CA TRP A 150 -12.26 -1.49 5.01
C TRP A 150 -13.01 -1.07 3.74
N ARG A 151 -13.92 -0.09 3.84
CA ARG A 151 -14.73 0.38 2.71
C ARG A 151 -13.90 1.00 1.59
N ARG A 152 -12.67 1.40 1.88
CA ARG A 152 -11.73 2.01 0.92
C ARG A 152 -10.62 1.08 0.47
N ILE A 153 -10.73 -0.22 0.72
CA ILE A 153 -9.68 -1.19 0.36
C ILE A 153 -9.39 -1.21 -1.15
N GLY A 154 -10.37 -0.93 -1.99
CA GLY A 154 -10.23 -0.79 -3.46
C GLY A 154 -9.74 0.57 -3.95
N ALA A 155 -9.50 1.56 -3.05
CA ALA A 155 -9.10 2.90 -3.47
C ALA A 155 -7.79 2.91 -4.27
N ARG A 156 -7.65 3.86 -5.19
CA ARG A 156 -6.45 3.98 -6.03
C ARG A 156 -5.23 4.32 -5.18
N LEU A 157 -4.14 3.61 -5.43
CA LEU A 157 -2.89 3.77 -4.70
C LEU A 157 -2.07 4.91 -5.28
N ARG A 158 -1.65 5.83 -4.42
CA ARG A 158 -0.70 6.90 -4.72
C ARG A 158 0.67 6.55 -4.15
N GLY A 159 1.71 7.13 -4.73
CA GLY A 159 3.09 6.93 -4.33
C GLY A 159 3.94 6.37 -5.45
N THR A 160 5.19 6.03 -5.12
CA THR A 160 6.15 5.46 -6.06
C THR A 160 5.72 4.10 -6.59
N LEU A 161 6.33 3.64 -7.67
CA LEU A 161 6.00 2.33 -8.23
C LEU A 161 6.26 1.21 -7.20
N ALA A 162 7.37 1.29 -6.44
CA ALA A 162 7.67 0.31 -5.38
C ALA A 162 6.58 0.26 -4.30
N GLU A 163 6.12 1.43 -3.79
CA GLU A 163 5.01 1.49 -2.83
C GLU A 163 3.72 0.92 -3.40
N ARG A 164 3.42 1.25 -4.64
CA ARG A 164 2.19 0.79 -5.31
C ARG A 164 2.22 -0.72 -5.54
N LEU A 165 3.33 -1.27 -6.01
CA LEU A 165 3.49 -2.71 -6.21
C LEU A 165 3.38 -3.44 -4.88
N HIS A 166 4.09 -2.98 -3.83
CA HIS A 166 4.04 -3.57 -2.50
C HIS A 166 2.61 -3.62 -1.94
N VAL A 167 1.89 -2.50 -2.00
CA VAL A 167 0.52 -2.42 -1.46
C VAL A 167 -0.50 -3.11 -2.36
N ALA A 168 -0.36 -3.02 -3.69
CA ALA A 168 -1.31 -3.64 -4.62
C ALA A 168 -1.23 -5.17 -4.57
N SER A 169 -0.02 -5.75 -4.59
CA SER A 169 0.15 -7.19 -4.43
C SER A 169 -0.34 -7.66 -3.05
N GLY A 170 -0.03 -6.88 -1.97
CA GLY A 170 -0.53 -7.18 -0.64
C GLY A 170 -2.05 -7.27 -0.56
N ARG A 171 -2.78 -6.37 -1.21
CA ARG A 171 -4.26 -6.43 -1.26
C ARG A 171 -4.80 -7.74 -1.86
N VAL A 172 -4.10 -8.26 -2.85
CA VAL A 172 -4.55 -9.46 -3.58
C VAL A 172 -4.21 -10.74 -2.82
N VAL A 173 -2.98 -10.84 -2.30
CA VAL A 173 -2.48 -12.13 -1.76
C VAL A 173 -2.55 -12.24 -0.24
N LEU A 174 -2.94 -11.19 0.48
CA LEU A 174 -2.87 -11.14 1.95
C LEU A 174 -3.65 -12.28 2.63
N ALA A 175 -4.86 -12.58 2.16
CA ALA A 175 -5.69 -13.64 2.73
C ALA A 175 -5.02 -15.01 2.56
N VAL A 176 -4.45 -15.27 1.38
CA VAL A 176 -3.74 -16.52 1.09
C VAL A 176 -2.45 -16.61 1.90
N LEU A 177 -1.70 -15.51 2.07
CA LEU A 177 -0.50 -15.49 2.92
C LEU A 177 -0.83 -15.77 4.40
N LEU A 178 -1.92 -15.19 4.92
CA LEU A 178 -2.38 -15.47 6.28
C LEU A 178 -2.73 -16.95 6.45
N LEU A 179 -3.49 -17.50 5.51
CA LEU A 179 -3.89 -18.91 5.51
C LEU A 179 -2.68 -19.84 5.40
N SER A 180 -1.77 -19.56 4.44
CA SER A 180 -0.55 -20.36 4.24
C SER A 180 0.38 -20.31 5.46
N SER A 181 0.53 -19.14 6.11
CA SER A 181 1.33 -19.02 7.34
C SER A 181 0.71 -19.80 8.51
N LEU A 182 -0.62 -19.75 8.63
CA LEU A 182 -1.33 -20.46 9.70
C LEU A 182 -1.25 -21.98 9.52
N THR A 183 -1.47 -22.46 8.28
CA THR A 183 -1.35 -23.91 7.98
C THR A 183 0.09 -24.40 8.13
N ALA A 184 1.10 -23.60 7.77
CA ALA A 184 2.52 -23.92 8.01
C ALA A 184 2.83 -24.07 9.50
N LEU A 185 2.31 -23.17 10.34
CA LEU A 185 2.47 -23.25 11.80
C LEU A 185 1.78 -24.50 12.37
N TYR A 186 0.57 -24.80 11.90
CA TYR A 186 -0.14 -26.02 12.29
C TYR A 186 0.64 -27.28 11.93
N MET A 187 1.16 -27.37 10.69
CA MET A 187 1.96 -28.50 10.23
C MET A 187 3.26 -28.62 11.02
N SER A 188 3.89 -27.50 11.37
CA SER A 188 5.06 -27.50 12.24
C SER A 188 4.72 -28.02 13.64
N ALA A 189 3.60 -27.59 14.21
CA ALA A 189 3.12 -28.07 15.51
C ALA A 189 2.86 -29.60 15.49
N ALA A 190 2.25 -30.12 14.44
CA ALA A 190 2.05 -31.54 14.26
C ALA A 190 3.39 -32.30 14.11
N THR A 191 4.35 -31.73 13.35
CA THR A 191 5.69 -32.34 13.17
C THR A 191 6.46 -32.47 14.50
N PHE A 192 6.26 -31.53 15.43
CA PHE A 192 6.91 -31.55 16.74
C PHE A 192 6.05 -32.22 17.85
N GLY A 193 4.97 -32.91 17.47
CA GLY A 193 4.11 -33.62 18.42
C GLY A 193 3.28 -32.72 19.36
N LEU A 194 3.16 -31.42 19.04
CA LEU A 194 2.32 -30.49 19.80
C LEU A 194 0.82 -30.66 19.47
N VAL A 195 0.53 -31.33 18.38
CA VAL A 195 -0.81 -31.74 17.95
C VAL A 195 -0.75 -33.27 17.73
N THR A 196 -1.49 -34.02 18.52
CA THR A 196 -1.59 -35.47 18.35
C THR A 196 -2.56 -35.76 17.20
N LEU A 197 -2.11 -36.56 16.26
CA LEU A 197 -2.90 -37.02 15.12
C LEU A 197 -3.42 -38.44 15.30
N ASP A 198 -2.94 -39.12 16.38
CA ASP A 198 -3.21 -40.53 16.63
C ASP A 198 -4.72 -40.74 16.83
N ALA A 199 -5.22 -41.76 16.18
CA ALA A 199 -6.52 -42.32 16.49
C ALA A 199 -6.48 -42.89 17.94
N GLU A 200 -7.59 -42.85 18.61
CA GLU A 200 -7.80 -43.77 19.75
C GLU A 200 -7.33 -45.15 19.28
N THR A 201 -6.59 -45.85 20.13
CA THR A 201 -5.95 -47.17 19.90
C THR A 201 -6.49 -47.95 18.70
N GLU A 202 -5.61 -48.29 17.72
CA GLU A 202 -5.99 -49.15 16.60
C GLU A 202 -6.70 -50.38 17.16
N PRO A 203 -7.83 -50.79 16.57
CA PRO A 203 -8.53 -51.99 17.04
C PRO A 203 -7.61 -53.20 16.91
N ASP A 204 -7.50 -53.96 17.98
CA ASP A 204 -6.74 -55.23 18.01
C ASP A 204 -7.56 -56.29 17.29
N VAL A 205 -7.40 -56.31 15.96
CA VAL A 205 -8.13 -57.25 15.07
C VAL A 205 -7.12 -58.17 14.38
N VAL A 206 -7.42 -59.42 14.42
CA VAL A 206 -6.65 -60.49 13.75
C VAL A 206 -7.58 -61.25 12.78
N SER A 207 -7.03 -61.70 11.67
CA SER A 207 -7.77 -62.53 10.74
C SER A 207 -8.05 -63.91 11.33
N THR A 208 -9.21 -64.48 10.99
CA THR A 208 -9.52 -65.87 11.35
C THR A 208 -8.64 -66.82 10.54
N VAL A 209 -7.99 -67.74 11.22
CA VAL A 209 -7.23 -68.79 10.54
C VAL A 209 -8.19 -69.82 10.02
N GLY A 210 -8.55 -69.74 8.72
CA GLY A 210 -9.55 -70.59 8.10
C GLY A 210 -9.01 -71.44 6.98
N ALA A 211 -9.81 -72.48 6.61
CA ALA A 211 -9.49 -73.33 5.49
C ALA A 211 -9.56 -72.59 4.14
N SER A 212 -8.59 -72.82 3.32
CA SER A 212 -8.39 -72.29 1.97
C SER A 212 -9.50 -72.65 0.97
N PRO A 213 -9.78 -71.90 -0.10
CA PRO A 213 -9.02 -70.72 -0.53
C PRO A 213 -9.59 -69.41 0.01
N ALA A 214 -8.70 -68.47 0.47
CA ALA A 214 -9.08 -67.14 0.84
C ALA A 214 -9.67 -66.35 -0.36
N PRO A 215 -10.70 -65.52 -0.15
CA PRO A 215 -11.27 -64.72 -1.21
C PRO A 215 -10.24 -63.72 -1.76
N GLY A 216 -10.19 -63.59 -3.10
CA GLY A 216 -9.35 -62.56 -3.72
C GLY A 216 -9.95 -61.15 -3.51
N ALA A 217 -9.14 -60.15 -3.74
CA ALA A 217 -9.53 -58.75 -3.53
C ALA A 217 -10.83 -58.33 -4.21
N GLY A 218 -11.12 -58.91 -5.39
CA GLY A 218 -12.35 -58.69 -6.14
C GLY A 218 -13.62 -59.18 -5.46
N ALA A 219 -13.51 -60.15 -4.53
CA ALA A 219 -14.63 -60.74 -3.81
C ALA A 219 -14.93 -60.08 -2.46
N LEU A 220 -14.14 -59.11 -2.03
CA LEU A 220 -14.28 -58.44 -0.73
C LEU A 220 -15.41 -57.39 -0.74
N PRO A 221 -16.52 -57.58 0.00
CA PRO A 221 -17.70 -56.73 -0.09
C PRO A 221 -17.40 -55.26 0.16
N LEU A 222 -16.61 -54.95 1.21
CA LEU A 222 -16.25 -53.56 1.53
C LEU A 222 -15.48 -52.86 0.39
N LEU A 223 -14.62 -53.62 -0.33
CA LEU A 223 -13.87 -53.06 -1.47
C LEU A 223 -14.75 -52.92 -2.73
N GLN A 224 -15.82 -53.69 -2.85
CA GLN A 224 -16.79 -53.53 -3.93
C GLN A 224 -17.63 -52.26 -3.77
N ASP A 225 -17.95 -51.89 -2.53
CA ASP A 225 -18.75 -50.71 -2.21
C ASP A 225 -17.91 -49.41 -2.28
N LEU A 226 -16.58 -49.50 -2.08
CA LEU A 226 -15.69 -48.36 -2.11
C LEU A 226 -15.25 -48.01 -3.54
N ARG A 227 -15.33 -46.70 -3.89
CA ARG A 227 -14.84 -46.20 -5.17
C ARG A 227 -13.33 -45.89 -5.09
N VAL A 228 -12.62 -46.06 -6.18
CA VAL A 228 -11.20 -45.70 -6.28
C VAL A 228 -10.97 -44.21 -6.01
N ALA A 229 -11.96 -43.37 -6.31
CA ALA A 229 -11.91 -41.95 -6.00
C ALA A 229 -11.74 -41.66 -4.50
N ASP A 230 -12.28 -42.50 -3.62
CA ASP A 230 -12.23 -42.36 -2.16
C ASP A 230 -11.02 -43.08 -1.54
N LEU A 231 -10.37 -43.97 -2.29
CA LEU A 231 -9.21 -44.71 -1.83
C LEU A 231 -8.02 -43.79 -1.57
N ARG A 232 -7.34 -44.02 -0.45
CA ARG A 232 -6.01 -43.49 -0.17
C ARG A 232 -4.96 -44.59 -0.23
N ARG A 233 -5.22 -45.71 0.47
CA ARG A 233 -4.31 -46.83 0.60
C ARG A 233 -5.10 -48.12 0.77
N LEU A 234 -4.64 -49.16 0.12
CA LEU A 234 -5.08 -50.53 0.34
C LEU A 234 -3.84 -51.37 0.60
N ASN A 235 -3.67 -51.87 1.83
CA ASN A 235 -2.61 -52.82 2.17
C ASN A 235 -3.10 -54.24 2.01
N PHE A 236 -2.30 -55.07 1.38
CA PHE A 236 -2.51 -56.49 1.24
C PHE A 236 -1.96 -57.23 2.46
N PRO A 237 -2.61 -58.28 2.96
CA PRO A 237 -2.11 -59.06 4.07
C PRO A 237 -0.80 -59.75 3.69
N ASP A 238 0.15 -59.81 4.67
CA ASP A 238 1.42 -60.52 4.51
C ASP A 238 1.16 -62.02 4.20
N ALA A 239 1.84 -62.54 3.18
CA ALA A 239 1.72 -63.92 2.80
C ALA A 239 2.16 -64.90 3.91
N ASP A 240 3.16 -64.50 4.69
CA ASP A 240 3.78 -65.31 5.73
C ASP A 240 3.09 -65.19 7.11
N ASP A 241 2.15 -64.20 7.25
CA ASP A 241 1.38 -64.02 8.49
C ASP A 241 -0.12 -64.35 8.23
N PRO A 242 -0.60 -65.52 8.68
CA PRO A 242 -1.99 -65.92 8.49
C PRO A 242 -3.03 -65.10 9.30
N GLU A 243 -2.57 -64.38 10.34
CA GLU A 243 -3.40 -63.54 11.19
C GLU A 243 -3.51 -62.08 10.66
N ASP A 244 -2.72 -61.71 9.65
CA ASP A 244 -2.75 -60.39 9.06
C ASP A 244 -4.03 -60.12 8.27
N THR A 245 -4.43 -58.85 8.18
CA THR A 245 -5.69 -58.39 7.62
C THR A 245 -5.50 -57.51 6.40
N TRP A 246 -6.47 -57.46 5.49
CA TRP A 246 -6.57 -56.37 4.53
C TRP A 246 -6.87 -55.07 5.28
N THR A 247 -6.16 -54.01 4.93
CA THR A 247 -6.43 -52.70 5.52
C THR A 247 -6.70 -51.69 4.42
N VAL A 248 -7.90 -51.06 4.44
CA VAL A 248 -8.26 -50.02 3.49
C VAL A 248 -8.39 -48.69 4.19
N THR A 249 -7.69 -47.68 3.70
CA THR A 249 -7.74 -46.29 4.22
C THR A 249 -8.39 -45.37 3.19
N THR A 250 -9.36 -44.60 3.64
CA THR A 250 -10.06 -43.57 2.86
C THR A 250 -9.98 -42.21 3.53
N ALA A 251 -10.62 -41.18 2.97
CA ALA A 251 -10.79 -39.89 3.64
C ALA A 251 -11.75 -39.94 4.85
N GLN A 252 -12.67 -40.94 4.86
CA GLN A 252 -13.69 -41.10 5.89
C GLN A 252 -13.19 -41.91 7.08
N GLY A 253 -12.25 -42.85 6.88
CA GLY A 253 -11.77 -43.73 7.92
C GLY A 253 -10.90 -44.86 7.36
N GLN A 254 -10.67 -45.83 8.23
CA GLN A 254 -9.89 -47.04 7.97
C GLN A 254 -10.71 -48.29 8.30
N GLY A 255 -10.66 -49.27 7.40
CA GLY A 255 -11.34 -50.55 7.58
C GLY A 255 -10.39 -51.72 7.57
N TRP A 256 -10.64 -52.72 8.41
CA TRP A 256 -9.94 -54.00 8.49
C TRP A 256 -10.85 -55.11 8.02
N ILE A 257 -10.32 -55.95 7.13
CA ILE A 257 -11.07 -57.02 6.50
C ILE A 257 -10.38 -58.33 6.75
N ASP A 258 -11.14 -59.32 7.18
CA ASP A 258 -10.69 -60.68 7.42
C ASP A 258 -10.17 -61.32 6.15
N ARG A 259 -8.94 -61.81 6.17
CA ARG A 259 -8.28 -62.46 5.03
C ARG A 259 -8.98 -63.72 4.60
N ALA A 260 -9.49 -64.54 5.55
CA ALA A 260 -10.05 -65.83 5.31
C ALA A 260 -11.53 -65.78 4.82
N THR A 261 -12.32 -64.86 5.42
CA THR A 261 -13.76 -64.79 5.15
C THR A 261 -14.17 -63.62 4.27
N GLY A 262 -13.33 -62.61 4.14
CA GLY A 262 -13.65 -61.35 3.47
C GLY A 262 -14.61 -60.44 4.23
N GLN A 263 -14.96 -60.77 5.47
CA GLN A 263 -15.85 -59.93 6.29
C GLN A 263 -15.11 -58.72 6.86
N THR A 264 -15.80 -57.60 7.00
CA THR A 264 -15.26 -56.43 7.69
C THR A 264 -15.20 -56.69 9.21
N LEU A 265 -13.99 -56.70 9.76
CA LEU A 265 -13.73 -56.93 11.17
C LEU A 265 -13.99 -55.65 11.99
N ALA A 266 -13.53 -54.52 11.47
CA ALA A 266 -13.69 -53.19 12.13
C ALA A 266 -13.71 -52.08 11.09
N TRP A 267 -14.35 -51.00 11.44
CA TRP A 267 -14.26 -49.73 10.72
C TRP A 267 -14.04 -48.59 11.76
N GLN A 268 -12.99 -47.82 11.55
CA GLN A 268 -12.68 -46.66 12.41
C GLN A 268 -12.81 -45.38 11.60
N GLU A 269 -13.71 -44.48 12.02
CA GLU A 269 -13.87 -43.20 11.35
C GLU A 269 -12.63 -42.29 11.57
N ALA A 270 -12.27 -41.52 10.57
CA ALA A 270 -11.22 -40.53 10.67
C ALA A 270 -11.56 -39.50 11.76
N THR A 271 -10.63 -39.26 12.65
CA THR A 271 -10.78 -38.27 13.74
C THR A 271 -10.89 -36.83 13.18
N ARG A 272 -11.41 -35.91 14.00
CA ARG A 272 -11.42 -34.48 13.62
C ARG A 272 -10.00 -33.95 13.41
N ALA A 273 -9.03 -34.42 14.18
CA ALA A 273 -7.62 -34.03 14.06
C ALA A 273 -7.04 -34.46 12.72
N GLN A 274 -7.30 -35.70 12.28
CA GLN A 274 -6.88 -36.23 10.98
C GLN A 274 -7.51 -35.42 9.84
N ARG A 275 -8.82 -35.16 9.85
CA ARG A 275 -9.53 -34.36 8.84
C ARG A 275 -8.98 -32.92 8.77
N LEU A 276 -8.68 -32.31 9.94
CA LEU A 276 -8.06 -30.98 9.99
C LEU A 276 -6.65 -31.00 9.40
N HIS A 277 -5.87 -32.03 9.70
CA HIS A 277 -4.52 -32.20 9.15
C HIS A 277 -4.55 -32.32 7.63
N ASP A 278 -5.43 -33.15 7.09
CA ASP A 278 -5.62 -33.32 5.64
C ASP A 278 -6.01 -32.01 4.97
N LEU A 279 -6.93 -31.28 5.58
CA LEU A 279 -7.33 -29.96 5.09
C LEU A 279 -6.16 -28.97 5.14
N ALA A 280 -5.38 -28.96 6.22
CA ALA A 280 -4.21 -28.10 6.34
C ALA A 280 -3.14 -28.44 5.29
N MET A 281 -2.91 -29.73 5.03
CA MET A 281 -2.02 -30.22 3.97
C MET A 281 -2.49 -29.73 2.60
N LEU A 282 -3.76 -29.94 2.24
CA LEU A 282 -4.34 -29.49 0.97
C LEU A 282 -4.22 -27.97 0.82
N LEU A 283 -4.58 -27.20 1.87
CA LEU A 283 -4.54 -25.74 1.84
C LEU A 283 -3.11 -25.19 1.75
N HIS A 284 -2.11 -25.89 2.29
CA HIS A 284 -0.72 -25.45 2.26
C HIS A 284 0.04 -25.88 1.01
N THR A 285 -0.18 -27.13 0.55
CA THR A 285 0.59 -27.72 -0.57
C THR A 285 -0.12 -27.60 -1.91
N GLY A 286 -1.45 -27.58 -1.90
CA GLY A 286 -2.26 -27.67 -3.11
C GLY A 286 -2.31 -29.09 -3.73
N GLU A 287 -1.76 -30.10 -3.05
CA GLU A 287 -1.82 -31.49 -3.50
C GLU A 287 -3.28 -31.94 -3.65
N GLY A 288 -3.63 -32.48 -4.81
CA GLY A 288 -5.00 -32.85 -5.16
C GLY A 288 -5.89 -31.70 -5.69
N ALA A 289 -5.40 -30.43 -5.64
CA ALA A 289 -6.14 -29.24 -6.09
C ALA A 289 -5.23 -28.33 -6.93
N TRP A 290 -4.92 -28.75 -8.16
CA TRP A 290 -3.96 -28.05 -9.03
C TRP A 290 -4.25 -26.54 -9.21
N ALA A 291 -5.54 -26.15 -9.32
CA ALA A 291 -5.92 -24.76 -9.44
C ALA A 291 -5.56 -23.95 -8.18
N TRP A 292 -5.72 -24.55 -6.99
CA TRP A 292 -5.30 -23.96 -5.74
C TRP A 292 -3.76 -23.88 -5.63
N ALA A 293 -3.04 -24.90 -6.10
CA ALA A 293 -1.58 -24.88 -6.19
C ALA A 293 -1.07 -23.69 -7.02
N LEU A 294 -1.74 -23.35 -8.14
CA LEU A 294 -1.41 -22.14 -8.91
C LEU A 294 -1.61 -20.85 -8.11
N VAL A 295 -2.67 -20.76 -7.32
CA VAL A 295 -2.92 -19.61 -6.43
C VAL A 295 -1.82 -19.49 -5.36
N LEU A 296 -1.40 -20.62 -4.77
CA LEU A 296 -0.30 -20.66 -3.82
C LEU A 296 1.03 -20.25 -4.49
N GLY A 297 1.34 -20.77 -5.67
CA GLY A 297 2.53 -20.41 -6.43
C GLY A 297 2.58 -18.93 -6.81
N ALA A 298 1.47 -18.36 -7.29
CA ALA A 298 1.35 -16.94 -7.57
C ALA A 298 1.53 -16.08 -6.30
N THR A 299 1.00 -16.56 -5.17
CA THR A 299 1.16 -15.89 -3.86
C THR A 299 2.62 -15.96 -3.40
N ALA A 300 3.27 -17.12 -3.51
CA ALA A 300 4.67 -17.31 -3.17
C ALA A 300 5.59 -16.43 -4.03
N ALA A 301 5.28 -16.24 -5.32
CA ALA A 301 6.00 -15.33 -6.22
C ALA A 301 5.90 -13.85 -5.80
N CYS A 302 4.92 -13.46 -4.99
CA CYS A 302 4.86 -12.11 -4.42
C CYS A 302 5.86 -11.89 -3.27
N ILE A 303 6.39 -12.94 -2.62
CA ILE A 303 7.33 -12.80 -1.50
C ILE A 303 8.64 -12.13 -1.93
N PRO A 304 9.33 -12.56 -3.01
CA PRO A 304 10.48 -11.83 -3.56
C PRO A 304 10.17 -10.38 -3.91
N LEU A 305 8.98 -10.11 -4.47
CA LEU A 305 8.53 -8.76 -4.79
C LEU A 305 8.37 -7.91 -3.52
N PHE A 306 7.78 -8.45 -2.44
CA PHE A 306 7.66 -7.76 -1.16
C PHE A 306 9.01 -7.44 -0.55
N TRP A 307 9.94 -8.41 -0.55
CA TRP A 307 11.27 -8.22 -0.03
C TRP A 307 12.03 -7.13 -0.79
N ALA A 308 12.05 -7.20 -2.13
CA ALA A 308 12.73 -6.21 -2.96
C ALA A 308 12.14 -4.80 -2.82
N THR A 309 10.80 -4.68 -2.87
CA THR A 309 10.13 -3.39 -2.70
C THR A 309 10.29 -2.86 -1.28
N GLY A 310 10.23 -3.70 -0.25
CA GLY A 310 10.47 -3.35 1.14
C GLY A 310 11.88 -2.81 1.37
N LEU A 311 12.91 -3.46 0.79
CA LEU A 311 14.30 -3.02 0.84
C LEU A 311 14.50 -1.67 0.16
N ILE A 312 13.89 -1.45 -1.02
CA ILE A 312 13.92 -0.16 -1.73
C ILE A 312 13.31 0.94 -0.87
N LEU A 313 12.15 0.69 -0.24
CA LEU A 313 11.46 1.66 0.60
C LEU A 313 12.29 1.99 1.86
N TRP A 314 12.86 0.97 2.51
CA TRP A 314 13.71 1.16 3.67
C TRP A 314 14.99 1.95 3.35
N TRP A 315 15.67 1.66 2.23
CA TRP A 315 16.85 2.41 1.82
C TRP A 315 16.54 3.89 1.56
N ARG A 316 15.41 4.17 0.94
CA ARG A 316 14.96 5.55 0.70
C ARG A 316 14.68 6.35 1.98
N GLU A 317 14.31 5.68 3.06
CA GLU A 317 14.09 6.35 4.36
C GLU A 317 15.39 6.71 5.09
N ARG A 318 16.46 5.95 4.89
CA ARG A 318 17.75 6.15 5.60
C ARG A 318 18.43 7.49 5.30
N GLY A 319 18.24 8.06 4.12
CA GLY A 319 18.91 9.31 3.70
C GLY A 319 18.26 10.61 4.16
N ARG A 320 17.28 10.57 5.08
CA ARG A 320 16.44 11.76 5.39
C ARG A 320 16.87 12.57 6.60
N ARG A 321 17.71 12.07 7.50
CA ARG A 321 18.23 12.83 8.61
C ARG A 321 19.58 13.46 8.23
N PRO A 322 19.72 14.80 8.24
CA PRO A 322 20.99 15.43 7.97
C PRO A 322 21.98 15.11 9.10
N VAL A 323 23.24 14.90 8.74
CA VAL A 323 24.35 14.90 9.71
C VAL A 323 24.72 16.37 9.94
N LEU A 324 24.51 16.86 11.16
CA LEU A 324 24.86 18.23 11.54
C LEU A 324 26.33 18.22 12.00
N ALA A 325 27.21 18.85 11.21
CA ALA A 325 28.65 18.84 11.45
C ALA A 325 29.03 19.49 12.77
N ASP A 326 28.32 20.59 13.17
CA ASP A 326 28.64 21.43 14.34
C ASP A 326 27.65 21.19 15.50
N ASN A 327 27.08 19.99 15.62
CA ASN A 327 26.14 19.68 16.68
C ASN A 327 26.86 19.56 18.03
N SER A 328 26.72 20.56 18.87
CA SER A 328 27.34 20.58 20.21
C SER A 328 26.86 19.41 21.07
N SER A 329 27.68 18.97 22.03
CA SER A 329 27.17 18.01 23.04
C SER A 329 26.05 18.67 23.87
N PRO A 330 25.07 17.93 24.40
CA PRO A 330 24.02 18.50 25.25
C PRO A 330 24.58 19.31 26.43
N ALA A 331 25.61 18.79 27.08
CA ALA A 331 26.23 19.45 28.25
C ALA A 331 26.89 20.80 27.93
N ALA A 332 27.34 21.00 26.69
CA ALA A 332 27.97 22.27 26.26
C ALA A 332 26.97 23.22 25.61
N ALA A 333 25.74 22.79 25.33
CA ALA A 333 24.76 23.56 24.57
C ALA A 333 24.08 24.63 25.46
N ASP A 334 23.95 25.85 24.91
CA ASP A 334 23.08 26.91 25.45
C ASP A 334 21.75 27.03 24.72
N THR A 335 21.63 26.33 23.59
CA THR A 335 20.43 26.33 22.74
C THR A 335 20.11 24.90 22.27
N LEU A 336 18.87 24.48 22.46
CA LEU A 336 18.38 23.18 22.02
C LEU A 336 17.37 23.31 20.88
N VAL A 337 17.46 22.43 19.89
CA VAL A 337 16.50 22.33 18.78
C VAL A 337 15.96 20.91 18.72
N PHE A 338 14.66 20.73 18.99
CA PHE A 338 13.99 19.45 18.92
C PHE A 338 13.13 19.32 17.66
N VAL A 339 13.15 18.15 17.04
CA VAL A 339 12.48 17.93 15.76
C VAL A 339 11.52 16.75 15.83
N ALA A 340 10.25 17.00 15.50
CA ALA A 340 9.24 15.98 15.28
C ALA A 340 8.83 15.96 13.80
N SER A 341 9.21 14.90 13.07
CA SER A 341 8.99 14.80 11.62
C SER A 341 8.76 13.38 11.18
N GLU A 342 7.57 13.06 10.64
CA GLU A 342 7.25 11.72 10.15
C GLU A 342 8.06 11.33 8.89
N THR A 343 8.21 12.27 7.96
CA THR A 343 8.86 12.04 6.66
C THR A 343 10.29 12.57 6.57
N GLY A 344 10.79 13.17 7.65
CA GLY A 344 12.12 13.78 7.69
C GLY A 344 12.21 15.19 7.08
N SER A 345 11.13 15.74 6.54
CA SER A 345 11.15 17.05 5.86
C SER A 345 11.41 18.23 6.79
N THR A 346 10.96 18.15 8.05
CA THR A 346 11.18 19.19 9.06
C THR A 346 12.65 19.32 9.47
N TRP A 347 13.45 18.26 9.28
CA TRP A 347 14.89 18.30 9.57
C TRP A 347 15.66 19.29 8.73
N GLY A 348 15.23 19.59 7.48
CA GLY A 348 15.86 20.62 6.67
C GLY A 348 15.67 22.03 7.25
N PHE A 349 14.52 22.32 7.84
CA PHE A 349 14.25 23.56 8.55
C PHE A 349 15.07 23.66 9.84
N ALA A 350 15.17 22.55 10.59
CA ALA A 350 15.99 22.47 11.78
C ALA A 350 17.47 22.67 11.47
N GLU A 351 17.98 22.10 10.39
CA GLU A 351 19.35 22.30 9.91
C GLU A 351 19.64 23.78 9.57
N ALA A 352 18.71 24.45 8.89
CA ALA A 352 18.84 25.87 8.57
C ALA A 352 18.82 26.73 9.81
N LEU A 353 17.93 26.44 10.77
CA LEU A 353 17.87 27.14 12.07
C LEU A 353 19.16 26.91 12.88
N HIS A 354 19.59 25.62 12.96
CA HIS A 354 20.81 25.24 13.66
C HIS A 354 22.03 26.04 13.15
N ARG A 355 22.24 26.03 11.82
CA ARG A 355 23.36 26.78 11.20
C ARG A 355 23.27 28.26 11.45
N ALA A 356 22.10 28.87 11.38
CA ALA A 356 21.92 30.27 11.63
C ALA A 356 22.23 30.65 13.11
N LEU A 357 21.76 29.83 14.05
CA LEU A 357 22.02 30.02 15.47
C LEU A 357 23.51 29.78 15.80
N ALA A 358 24.14 28.75 15.23
CA ALA A 358 25.57 28.50 15.41
C ALA A 358 26.42 29.65 14.83
N ALA A 359 26.06 30.15 13.64
CA ALA A 359 26.72 31.29 13.01
C ALA A 359 26.59 32.60 13.85
N SER A 360 25.53 32.72 14.68
CA SER A 360 25.36 33.83 15.63
C SER A 360 26.14 33.64 16.95
N GLY A 361 26.99 32.61 17.04
CA GLY A 361 27.87 32.35 18.22
C GLY A 361 27.21 31.46 19.29
N ARG A 362 26.06 30.85 19.04
CA ARG A 362 25.38 29.94 20.00
C ARG A 362 25.91 28.53 19.89
N ARG A 363 25.95 27.82 21.01
CA ARG A 363 26.28 26.41 21.07
C ARG A 363 24.99 25.60 20.98
N VAL A 364 24.67 25.09 19.75
CA VAL A 364 23.40 24.46 19.44
C VAL A 364 23.52 22.95 19.51
N HIS A 365 22.56 22.31 20.21
CA HIS A 365 22.34 20.87 20.11
C HIS A 365 20.99 20.61 19.47
N THR A 366 20.99 19.82 18.38
CA THR A 366 19.76 19.43 17.66
C THR A 366 19.53 17.94 17.77
N ALA A 367 18.34 17.55 18.21
CA ALA A 367 17.94 16.16 18.40
C ALA A 367 16.49 15.91 17.99
N GLY A 368 16.08 14.64 17.87
CA GLY A 368 14.69 14.28 17.73
C GLY A 368 13.91 14.52 19.02
N LEU A 369 12.63 14.88 18.90
CA LEU A 369 11.75 15.17 20.05
C LEU A 369 11.59 13.96 20.98
N GLU A 370 11.84 12.75 20.50
CA GLU A 370 11.88 11.52 21.30
C GLU A 370 12.97 11.54 22.39
N HIS A 371 13.92 12.45 22.31
CA HIS A 371 15.02 12.60 23.29
C HIS A 371 14.86 13.82 24.21
N PHE A 372 13.70 14.47 24.22
CA PHE A 372 13.45 15.74 24.88
C PHE A 372 13.93 15.75 26.36
N GLU A 373 13.43 14.87 27.18
CA GLU A 373 13.73 14.76 28.60
C GLU A 373 15.23 14.54 28.85
N ARG A 374 15.80 13.49 28.25
CA ARG A 374 17.22 13.13 28.42
C ARG A 374 18.19 14.24 27.98
N VAL A 375 17.89 14.93 26.87
CA VAL A 375 18.76 15.99 26.34
C VAL A 375 18.64 17.22 27.20
N LEU A 376 17.46 17.57 27.69
CA LEU A 376 17.24 18.71 28.57
C LEU A 376 17.95 18.51 29.92
N GLU A 377 17.85 17.34 30.53
CA GLU A 377 18.56 17.00 31.77
C GLU A 377 20.08 17.09 31.61
N ALA A 378 20.61 16.76 30.43
CA ALA A 378 22.03 16.82 30.13
C ALA A 378 22.52 18.23 29.72
N ALA A 379 21.63 19.24 29.67
CA ALA A 379 21.93 20.60 29.18
C ALA A 379 21.68 21.68 30.25
N PRO A 380 22.48 21.76 31.32
CA PRO A 380 22.24 22.67 32.45
C PRO A 380 22.35 24.15 32.10
N ALA A 381 23.07 24.50 31.04
CA ALA A 381 23.32 25.88 30.60
C ALA A 381 22.31 26.39 29.55
N VAL A 382 21.23 25.63 29.30
CA VAL A 382 20.26 25.97 28.26
C VAL A 382 19.50 27.25 28.56
N ARG A 383 19.42 28.13 27.56
CA ARG A 383 18.68 29.40 27.62
C ARG A 383 17.46 29.39 26.69
N ASP A 384 17.57 28.70 25.54
CA ASP A 384 16.56 28.68 24.53
C ASP A 384 16.30 27.23 24.02
N VAL A 385 15.02 26.90 23.92
CA VAL A 385 14.57 25.63 23.39
C VAL A 385 13.62 25.85 22.19
N PHE A 386 13.96 25.31 21.04
CA PHE A 386 13.13 25.36 19.84
C PHE A 386 12.53 23.98 19.56
N VAL A 387 11.21 23.92 19.34
CA VAL A 387 10.51 22.69 19.00
C VAL A 387 9.88 22.83 17.62
N LEU A 388 10.42 22.13 16.64
CA LEU A 388 9.93 22.10 15.27
C LEU A 388 9.05 20.85 15.09
N ALA A 389 7.73 21.03 15.08
CA ALA A 389 6.76 19.93 15.15
C ALA A 389 5.89 19.86 13.90
N ALA A 390 6.01 18.76 13.15
CA ALA A 390 5.11 18.45 12.05
C ALA A 390 3.86 17.71 12.57
N THR A 391 2.69 18.12 12.08
CA THR A 391 1.43 17.40 12.30
C THR A 391 1.23 16.40 11.18
N TYR A 392 0.88 15.15 11.52
CA TYR A 392 0.66 14.07 10.59
C TYR A 392 -0.81 13.62 10.61
N GLY A 393 -1.31 13.22 9.41
CA GLY A 393 -2.68 12.71 9.28
C GLY A 393 -3.72 13.68 9.82
N ASP A 394 -4.68 13.18 10.59
CA ASP A 394 -5.76 13.98 11.18
C ASP A 394 -5.36 14.53 12.55
N GLY A 395 -4.34 15.39 12.56
CA GLY A 395 -3.89 16.09 13.76
C GLY A 395 -2.95 15.30 14.68
N GLN A 396 -2.41 14.16 14.25
CA GLN A 396 -1.60 13.26 15.08
C GLN A 396 -0.12 13.66 15.12
N PRO A 397 0.61 13.29 16.21
CA PRO A 397 2.05 13.41 16.26
C PRO A 397 2.72 12.43 15.27
N PRO A 398 3.96 12.73 14.82
CA PRO A 398 4.81 11.74 14.18
C PRO A 398 5.01 10.49 15.07
N ALA A 399 5.15 9.32 14.46
CA ALA A 399 5.18 8.04 15.20
C ALA A 399 6.26 7.96 16.29
N HIS A 400 7.43 8.58 16.06
CA HIS A 400 8.53 8.63 17.04
C HIS A 400 8.31 9.66 18.16
N ALA A 401 7.33 10.56 18.03
CA ALA A 401 6.95 11.56 19.01
C ALA A 401 5.56 11.30 19.63
N ALA A 402 5.04 10.07 19.53
CA ALA A 402 3.69 9.72 19.98
C ALA A 402 3.48 9.96 21.50
N ASP A 403 4.52 9.82 22.29
CA ASP A 403 4.53 10.02 23.74
C ASP A 403 5.10 11.39 24.18
N ALA A 404 5.36 12.30 23.24
CA ALA A 404 5.99 13.60 23.53
C ALA A 404 5.19 14.44 24.55
N LEU A 405 3.87 14.46 24.45
CA LEU A 405 3.01 15.18 25.40
C LEU A 405 3.14 14.63 26.83
N GLN A 406 3.21 13.30 26.97
CA GLN A 406 3.39 12.65 28.28
C GLN A 406 4.77 12.94 28.88
N ARG A 407 5.82 12.99 28.05
CA ARG A 407 7.18 13.36 28.48
C ARG A 407 7.24 14.81 28.93
N ILE A 408 6.70 15.74 28.14
CA ILE A 408 6.62 17.15 28.51
C ILE A 408 5.87 17.34 29.83
N ALA A 409 4.77 16.61 30.04
CA ALA A 409 4.01 16.70 31.28
C ALA A 409 4.79 16.25 32.53
N ARG A 410 5.89 15.51 32.37
CA ARG A 410 6.79 15.08 33.47
C ARG A 410 8.02 15.96 33.62
N THR A 411 8.25 16.87 32.67
CA THR A 411 9.46 17.72 32.62
C THR A 411 9.11 19.12 33.11
N PRO A 412 9.47 19.50 34.33
CA PRO A 412 9.18 20.82 34.85
C PRO A 412 9.94 21.91 34.08
N ALA A 413 9.36 23.10 34.04
CA ALA A 413 10.01 24.24 33.43
C ALA A 413 11.28 24.62 34.15
N GLY A 414 12.37 24.87 33.37
CA GLY A 414 13.58 25.52 33.81
C GLY A 414 13.56 27.03 33.55
N ALA A 415 14.72 27.65 33.63
CA ALA A 415 14.90 29.09 33.31
C ALA A 415 14.85 29.35 31.78
N ALA A 416 14.93 28.34 30.95
CA ALA A 416 14.96 28.45 29.51
C ALA A 416 13.62 28.93 28.92
N GLN A 417 13.72 29.69 27.82
CA GLN A 417 12.54 30.06 27.02
C GLN A 417 12.32 29.07 25.90
N VAL A 418 11.05 28.77 25.61
CA VAL A 418 10.67 27.82 24.54
C VAL A 418 9.99 28.57 23.39
N THR A 419 10.20 28.06 22.17
CA THR A 419 9.50 28.49 20.95
C THR A 419 9.05 27.26 20.19
N VAL A 420 7.76 27.18 19.87
CA VAL A 420 7.20 26.09 19.07
C VAL A 420 6.91 26.56 17.66
N LEU A 421 7.35 25.81 16.67
CA LEU A 421 7.11 26.04 15.25
C LEU A 421 6.36 24.83 14.66
N GLY A 422 5.10 25.04 14.26
CA GLY A 422 4.23 24.02 13.72
C GLY A 422 4.32 23.93 12.21
N PHE A 423 4.41 22.71 11.68
CA PHE A 423 4.34 22.43 10.25
C PHE A 423 3.09 21.59 9.95
N GLY A 424 2.29 22.05 8.99
CA GLY A 424 1.06 21.38 8.63
C GLY A 424 0.53 21.81 7.26
N ASP A 425 -0.67 21.36 6.96
CA ASP A 425 -1.40 21.74 5.75
C ASP A 425 -2.78 22.26 6.14
N ARG A 426 -3.11 23.49 5.73
CA ARG A 426 -4.40 24.15 6.00
C ARG A 426 -5.61 23.45 5.34
N GLN A 427 -5.36 22.53 4.44
CA GLN A 427 -6.42 21.69 3.86
C GLN A 427 -7.01 20.69 4.87
N TYR A 428 -6.28 20.38 5.95
CA TYR A 428 -6.76 19.50 7.00
C TYR A 428 -7.40 20.32 8.13
N PRO A 429 -8.54 19.87 8.67
CA PRO A 429 -9.25 20.59 9.74
C PRO A 429 -8.39 20.85 10.98
N LYS A 430 -7.46 19.95 11.29
CA LYS A 430 -6.54 20.03 12.43
C LYS A 430 -5.15 20.53 12.04
N PHE A 431 -5.12 21.67 11.34
CA PHE A 431 -3.88 22.33 10.91
C PHE A 431 -2.96 22.64 12.08
N CYS A 432 -1.77 22.04 12.12
CA CYS A 432 -0.76 22.18 13.18
C CYS A 432 -1.23 21.78 14.60
N ALA A 433 -2.28 20.95 14.74
CA ALA A 433 -2.87 20.62 16.06
C ALA A 433 -1.87 19.97 17.02
N PHE A 434 -0.92 19.16 16.53
CA PHE A 434 0.11 18.59 17.39
C PHE A 434 1.05 19.67 17.97
N ALA A 435 1.42 20.66 17.18
CA ALA A 435 2.25 21.78 17.65
C ALA A 435 1.50 22.67 18.67
N GLU A 436 0.18 22.87 18.47
CA GLU A 436 -0.68 23.54 19.43
C GLU A 436 -0.75 22.79 20.78
N ALA A 437 -0.95 21.47 20.71
CA ALA A 437 -0.96 20.63 21.91
C ALA A 437 0.39 20.64 22.64
N LEU A 438 1.52 20.70 21.91
CA LEU A 438 2.85 20.81 22.51
C LEU A 438 3.04 22.16 23.21
N GLU A 439 2.64 23.28 22.58
CA GLU A 439 2.72 24.60 23.19
C GLU A 439 1.89 24.67 24.47
N GLN A 440 0.63 24.19 24.43
CA GLN A 440 -0.25 24.14 25.59
C GLN A 440 0.33 23.28 26.73
N ALA A 441 0.88 22.10 26.40
CA ALA A 441 1.51 21.23 27.39
C ALA A 441 2.75 21.86 28.03
N LEU A 442 3.58 22.56 27.26
CA LEU A 442 4.74 23.31 27.78
C LEU A 442 4.31 24.45 28.69
N GLN A 443 3.31 25.23 28.29
CA GLN A 443 2.76 26.31 29.11
C GLN A 443 2.16 25.78 30.44
N ALA A 444 1.43 24.67 30.38
CA ALA A 444 0.86 24.03 31.57
C ALA A 444 1.95 23.58 32.58
N GLN A 445 3.16 23.27 32.11
CA GLN A 445 4.34 22.99 32.93
C GLN A 445 5.12 24.21 33.36
N GLY A 446 4.65 25.45 33.08
CA GLY A 446 5.26 26.69 33.48
C GLY A 446 6.37 27.21 32.56
N TRP A 447 6.56 26.62 31.37
CA TRP A 447 7.54 27.09 30.40
C TRP A 447 7.19 28.50 29.88
N ARG A 448 8.16 29.38 29.82
CA ARG A 448 8.01 30.73 29.25
C ARG A 448 8.19 30.70 27.75
N LEU A 449 7.19 31.16 27.00
CA LEU A 449 7.31 31.29 25.56
C LEU A 449 8.16 32.50 25.20
N ARG A 450 9.11 32.32 24.27
CA ARG A 450 9.86 33.45 23.65
C ARG A 450 9.03 34.11 22.55
N LEU A 451 8.41 33.28 21.69
CA LEU A 451 7.48 33.71 20.65
C LEU A 451 6.24 32.80 20.71
N PRO A 452 5.06 33.33 20.34
CA PRO A 452 3.87 32.50 20.19
C PRO A 452 4.03 31.49 19.05
N LEU A 453 3.22 30.44 19.06
CA LEU A 453 3.22 29.40 18.01
C LEU A 453 3.13 30.00 16.61
N ALA A 454 4.15 29.81 15.82
CA ALA A 454 4.12 30.08 14.39
C ALA A 454 3.75 28.81 13.62
N ARG A 455 2.92 28.96 12.58
CA ARG A 455 2.42 27.86 11.78
C ARG A 455 2.87 27.99 10.34
N ILE A 456 3.65 27.01 9.86
CA ILE A 456 4.18 26.96 8.50
C ILE A 456 3.30 26.06 7.64
N HIS A 457 2.64 26.65 6.65
CA HIS A 457 1.80 25.95 5.71
C HIS A 457 2.63 25.28 4.62
N GLN A 458 2.39 23.97 4.40
CA GLN A 458 2.99 23.19 3.31
C GLN A 458 4.53 23.37 3.17
N GLN A 459 5.22 23.54 4.30
CA GLN A 459 6.69 23.75 4.32
C GLN A 459 7.14 25.00 3.54
N SER A 460 6.38 26.09 3.62
CA SER A 460 6.67 27.35 2.95
C SER A 460 8.01 27.95 3.40
N PRO A 461 9.00 28.09 2.52
CA PRO A 461 10.26 28.77 2.84
C PRO A 461 10.04 30.25 3.19
N GLN A 462 9.04 30.88 2.60
CA GLN A 462 8.74 32.29 2.82
C GLN A 462 8.13 32.55 4.22
N GLU A 463 7.22 31.67 4.67
CA GLU A 463 6.67 31.75 6.04
C GLU A 463 7.77 31.49 7.07
N PHE A 464 8.68 30.55 6.79
CA PHE A 464 9.82 30.26 7.64
C PHE A 464 10.82 31.41 7.71
N ALA A 465 11.15 32.05 6.59
CA ALA A 465 12.02 33.20 6.54
C ALA A 465 11.43 34.39 7.31
N ARG A 466 10.11 34.63 7.20
CA ARG A 466 9.41 35.69 7.97
C ARG A 466 9.49 35.42 9.48
N TRP A 467 9.21 34.19 9.90
CA TRP A 467 9.37 33.76 11.28
C TRP A 467 10.82 33.95 11.76
N GLY A 468 11.81 33.67 10.93
CA GLY A 468 13.22 33.87 11.24
C GLY A 468 13.57 35.36 11.52
N GLN A 469 12.92 36.29 10.81
CA GLN A 469 13.08 37.73 11.09
C GLN A 469 12.42 38.12 12.42
N GLU A 470 11.29 37.52 12.79
CA GLU A 470 10.66 37.74 14.09
C GLU A 470 11.52 37.17 15.22
N LEU A 471 12.11 35.99 15.01
CA LEU A 471 13.05 35.38 15.93
C LEU A 471 14.29 36.22 16.12
N ALA A 472 14.89 36.77 15.06
CA ALA A 472 16.05 37.67 15.12
C ALA A 472 15.77 38.89 16.00
N ARG A 473 14.61 39.53 15.83
CA ARG A 473 14.16 40.65 16.65
C ARG A 473 14.00 40.26 18.13
N SER A 474 13.42 39.11 18.40
CA SER A 474 13.22 38.60 19.77
C SER A 474 14.53 38.21 20.45
N LEU A 475 15.52 37.77 19.71
CA LEU A 475 16.86 37.43 20.22
C LEU A 475 17.77 38.65 20.37
N GLY A 476 17.38 39.80 19.80
CA GLY A 476 18.21 41.00 19.78
C GLY A 476 19.51 40.84 18.96
N GLN A 477 19.56 39.88 18.05
CA GLN A 477 20.75 39.54 17.27
C GLN A 477 20.37 39.36 15.78
N PRO A 478 21.24 39.77 14.83
CA PRO A 478 21.03 39.49 13.45
C PRO A 478 21.06 37.97 13.20
N LEU A 479 20.01 37.42 12.66
CA LEU A 479 19.89 36.02 12.33
C LEU A 479 19.48 35.89 10.86
N THR A 480 20.35 35.33 10.04
CA THR A 480 20.04 35.04 8.63
C THR A 480 19.77 33.55 8.44
N ILE A 481 18.51 33.20 8.27
CA ILE A 481 18.12 31.80 8.02
C ILE A 481 18.06 31.56 6.52
N ASP A 482 19.06 30.91 5.95
CA ASP A 482 19.05 30.44 4.55
C ASP A 482 18.51 29.01 4.50
N TYR A 483 17.20 28.86 4.31
CA TYR A 483 16.58 27.57 4.09
C TYR A 483 16.41 27.31 2.61
N ARG A 484 17.13 26.31 2.11
CA ARG A 484 16.94 25.77 0.75
C ARG A 484 16.22 24.44 0.82
N PRO A 485 14.99 24.35 0.29
CA PRO A 485 14.25 23.09 0.32
C PRO A 485 15.05 22.01 -0.42
N ARG A 486 15.16 20.82 0.17
CA ARG A 486 15.67 19.64 -0.54
C ARG A 486 14.64 19.28 -1.60
N LEU A 487 14.89 19.75 -2.81
CA LEU A 487 14.02 19.49 -3.94
C LEU A 487 14.03 17.99 -4.29
N PRO A 488 12.88 17.42 -4.68
CA PRO A 488 12.87 16.17 -5.41
C PRO A 488 13.76 16.27 -6.64
N ARG A 489 14.23 15.15 -7.14
CA ARG A 489 15.02 15.15 -8.39
C ARG A 489 14.19 15.80 -9.48
N LEU A 490 14.74 16.80 -10.13
CA LEU A 490 14.10 17.50 -11.22
C LEU A 490 14.07 16.62 -12.47
N SER A 491 12.97 16.66 -13.19
CA SER A 491 12.82 16.06 -14.51
C SER A 491 12.82 17.15 -15.56
N GLU A 492 13.50 16.93 -16.65
CA GLU A 492 13.42 17.81 -17.81
C GLU A 492 12.13 17.55 -18.58
N LEU A 493 11.33 18.59 -18.80
CA LEU A 493 10.13 18.58 -19.61
C LEU A 493 10.31 19.55 -20.78
N ARG A 494 9.96 19.12 -22.01
CA ARG A 494 10.06 19.97 -23.20
C ARG A 494 8.71 20.51 -23.62
N LEU A 495 8.64 21.82 -23.86
CA LEU A 495 7.43 22.48 -24.35
C LEU A 495 7.10 21.99 -25.77
N VAL A 496 5.87 21.50 -25.97
CA VAL A 496 5.39 20.99 -27.26
C VAL A 496 4.29 21.82 -27.86
N GLU A 497 3.50 22.51 -27.04
CA GLU A 497 2.40 23.37 -27.50
C GLU A 497 2.27 24.59 -26.58
N ARG A 498 2.02 25.75 -27.21
CA ARG A 498 1.79 27.02 -26.54
C ARG A 498 0.52 27.70 -27.10
N ARG A 499 -0.34 28.18 -26.20
CA ARG A 499 -1.52 28.97 -26.58
C ARG A 499 -1.54 30.26 -25.76
N ASP A 500 -1.41 31.41 -26.44
CA ASP A 500 -1.36 32.73 -25.81
C ASP A 500 -2.74 33.34 -25.65
N TYR A 501 -2.94 34.06 -24.53
CA TYR A 501 -4.10 34.86 -24.20
C TYR A 501 -3.66 36.21 -23.59
N PRO A 502 -4.19 37.36 -24.05
CA PRO A 502 -5.07 37.52 -25.20
C PRO A 502 -4.32 37.24 -26.51
N ARG A 503 -5.08 36.98 -27.59
CA ARG A 503 -4.52 36.89 -28.95
C ARG A 503 -3.96 38.24 -29.37
N ALA A 504 -2.98 38.25 -30.29
CA ALA A 504 -2.28 39.43 -30.76
C ALA A 504 -3.23 40.60 -31.11
N GLY A 505 -2.89 41.83 -30.65
CA GLY A 505 -3.66 43.04 -30.89
C GLY A 505 -4.42 43.62 -29.69
N SER A 506 -4.18 43.12 -28.46
CA SER A 506 -4.82 43.60 -27.23
C SER A 506 -4.24 44.93 -26.72
N PRO A 507 -5.06 45.79 -26.06
CA PRO A 507 -4.60 47.06 -25.49
C PRO A 507 -3.49 46.86 -24.42
N GLU A 508 -2.58 47.84 -24.32
CA GLU A 508 -1.56 47.90 -23.27
C GLU A 508 -2.21 47.92 -21.87
N GLY A 509 -1.69 47.12 -20.93
CA GLY A 509 -2.13 47.11 -19.52
C GLY A 509 -2.78 45.81 -19.03
N GLU A 510 -3.07 44.84 -19.89
CA GLU A 510 -3.60 43.54 -19.48
C GLU A 510 -2.48 42.54 -19.12
N GLN A 511 -2.70 41.77 -18.04
CA GLN A 511 -1.75 40.71 -17.63
C GLN A 511 -2.01 39.47 -18.51
N PRO A 512 -1.11 39.16 -19.46
CA PRO A 512 -1.30 38.02 -20.36
C PRO A 512 -1.26 36.70 -19.62
N ALA A 513 -1.99 35.70 -20.12
CA ALA A 513 -1.87 34.33 -19.69
C ALA A 513 -1.45 33.42 -20.86
N VAL A 514 -0.87 32.26 -20.53
CA VAL A 514 -0.45 31.28 -21.51
C VAL A 514 -0.83 29.89 -21.04
N ILE A 515 -1.30 29.05 -21.97
CA ILE A 515 -1.43 27.61 -21.74
C ILE A 515 -0.22 26.93 -22.37
N LEU A 516 0.50 26.16 -21.56
CA LEU A 516 1.73 25.47 -21.92
C LEU A 516 1.55 23.96 -21.76
N ARG A 517 1.84 23.19 -22.83
CA ARG A 517 1.90 21.73 -22.80
C ARG A 517 3.33 21.27 -22.96
N PHE A 518 3.72 20.36 -22.07
CA PHE A 518 5.04 19.74 -22.08
C PHE A 518 4.92 18.24 -22.34
N ALA A 519 5.84 17.70 -23.13
CA ALA A 519 5.97 16.26 -23.34
C ALA A 519 6.34 15.54 -22.04
N LEU A 520 5.83 14.31 -21.86
CA LEU A 520 6.26 13.45 -20.77
C LEU A 520 7.71 12.98 -21.03
N PRO A 521 8.56 12.96 -19.98
CA PRO A 521 9.91 12.46 -20.11
C PRO A 521 9.91 10.94 -20.36
N THR A 522 10.86 10.47 -21.17
CA THR A 522 11.10 9.04 -21.37
C THR A 522 11.80 8.48 -20.12
N GLU A 523 11.13 7.61 -19.39
CA GLU A 523 11.63 7.06 -18.12
C GLU A 523 11.85 5.55 -18.23
N GLY A 524 13.08 5.10 -17.93
CA GLY A 524 13.39 3.68 -17.80
C GLY A 524 12.73 3.02 -16.60
N LEU A 525 12.63 1.69 -16.58
CA LEU A 525 12.01 0.91 -15.52
C LEU A 525 12.61 1.22 -14.14
N TRP A 526 13.94 1.29 -14.05
CA TRP A 526 14.64 1.59 -12.79
C TRP A 526 14.33 2.99 -12.26
N THR A 527 14.22 3.98 -13.11
CA THR A 527 13.82 5.34 -12.75
C THR A 527 12.41 5.37 -12.16
N ARG A 528 11.49 4.59 -12.75
CA ARG A 528 10.12 4.42 -12.26
C ARG A 528 10.06 3.68 -10.92
N LEU A 529 10.81 2.58 -10.77
CA LEU A 529 10.87 1.79 -9.53
C LEU A 529 11.46 2.59 -8.37
N SER A 530 12.59 3.26 -8.62
CA SER A 530 13.26 4.08 -7.62
C SER A 530 12.52 5.38 -7.28
N GLY A 531 11.45 5.75 -8.04
CA GLY A 531 10.71 7.01 -7.88
C GLY A 531 11.54 8.26 -8.17
N ARG A 532 12.56 8.12 -9.01
CA ARG A 532 13.47 9.21 -9.42
C ARG A 532 12.96 9.99 -10.63
N GLY A 533 11.86 9.55 -11.26
CA GLY A 533 11.22 10.21 -12.38
C GLY A 533 10.09 11.17 -11.96
N LEU A 534 9.40 11.74 -12.96
CA LEU A 534 8.26 12.66 -12.77
C LEU A 534 7.12 12.00 -11.97
N GLY A 535 7.04 10.68 -11.99
CA GLY A 535 6.04 9.93 -11.26
C GLY A 535 4.65 9.99 -11.88
N ARG A 536 3.66 9.55 -11.11
CA ARG A 536 2.24 9.59 -11.52
C ARG A 536 1.61 10.86 -10.98
N PHE A 537 0.81 11.52 -11.80
CA PHE A 537 0.08 12.73 -11.42
C PHE A 537 -1.32 12.71 -12.03
N VAL A 538 -2.18 13.54 -11.47
CA VAL A 538 -3.56 13.78 -11.91
C VAL A 538 -3.81 15.27 -11.97
N ALA A 539 -4.86 15.70 -12.67
CA ALA A 539 -5.30 17.07 -12.63
C ALA A 539 -5.51 17.54 -11.18
N GLY A 540 -5.15 18.78 -10.87
CA GLY A 540 -5.16 19.33 -9.52
C GLY A 540 -3.92 19.05 -8.67
N ASP A 541 -3.03 18.12 -9.07
CA ASP A 541 -1.67 18.06 -8.50
C ASP A 541 -0.86 19.29 -8.91
N LEU A 542 0.25 19.54 -8.22
CA LEU A 542 1.09 20.71 -8.45
C LEU A 542 2.36 20.35 -9.23
N LEU A 543 2.70 21.17 -10.23
CA LEU A 543 4.02 21.15 -10.85
C LEU A 543 4.92 22.19 -10.18
N GLY A 544 5.98 21.75 -9.52
CA GLY A 544 7.04 22.63 -9.04
C GLY A 544 8.03 22.92 -10.17
N VAL A 545 8.10 24.18 -10.62
CA VAL A 545 8.99 24.63 -11.69
C VAL A 545 10.16 25.40 -11.07
N MET A 546 11.38 25.02 -11.46
CA MET A 546 12.61 25.74 -11.14
C MET A 546 13.00 26.66 -12.28
N ALA A 547 12.78 27.94 -12.11
CA ALA A 547 13.31 28.93 -13.07
C ALA A 547 14.83 29.05 -12.94
N PRO A 548 15.57 29.38 -13.99
CA PRO A 548 17.00 29.62 -13.94
C PRO A 548 17.34 30.69 -12.87
N GLY A 549 18.32 30.39 -12.01
CA GLY A 549 18.75 31.30 -10.92
C GLY A 549 17.78 31.41 -9.73
N ALA A 550 16.65 30.71 -9.74
CA ALA A 550 15.73 30.73 -8.61
C ALA A 550 16.22 29.84 -7.45
N SER A 551 16.11 30.32 -6.20
CA SER A 551 16.45 29.57 -5.00
C SER A 551 15.36 28.59 -4.54
N ALA A 552 14.11 28.74 -5.04
CA ALA A 552 12.97 27.92 -4.67
C ALA A 552 12.01 27.74 -5.86
N PRO A 553 11.33 26.57 -5.95
CA PRO A 553 10.36 26.30 -7.00
C PRO A 553 9.11 27.16 -6.83
N ARG A 554 8.44 27.43 -7.95
CA ARG A 554 7.07 27.93 -7.97
C ARG A 554 6.12 26.81 -8.37
N TYR A 555 4.98 26.73 -7.69
CA TYR A 555 4.00 25.68 -7.89
C TYR A 555 2.86 26.16 -8.76
N TYR A 556 2.46 25.34 -9.73
CA TYR A 556 1.34 25.56 -10.63
C TYR A 556 0.43 24.35 -10.64
N SER A 557 -0.88 24.57 -10.56
CA SER A 557 -1.86 23.50 -10.56
C SER A 557 -1.98 22.87 -11.95
N LEU A 558 -1.90 21.55 -12.02
CA LEU A 558 -1.91 20.81 -13.26
C LEU A 558 -3.29 20.78 -13.90
N ALA A 559 -3.38 21.18 -15.17
CA ALA A 559 -4.54 21.08 -16.03
C ALA A 559 -4.68 19.71 -16.73
N SER A 560 -3.79 18.76 -16.43
CA SER A 560 -3.76 17.42 -17.03
C SER A 560 -3.39 16.35 -16.02
N GLY A 561 -3.68 15.09 -16.36
CA GLY A 561 -3.17 13.92 -15.69
C GLY A 561 -2.17 13.15 -16.57
N ARG A 562 -1.41 12.21 -15.97
CA ARG A 562 -0.44 11.41 -16.74
C ARG A 562 -1.07 10.58 -17.87
N ARG A 563 -2.36 10.26 -17.75
CA ARG A 563 -3.11 9.53 -18.80
C ARG A 563 -3.35 10.35 -20.06
N ASP A 564 -3.30 11.68 -19.95
CA ASP A 564 -3.48 12.59 -21.09
C ASP A 564 -2.26 12.60 -22.01
N GLY A 565 -1.11 12.04 -21.59
CA GLY A 565 0.11 11.93 -22.36
C GLY A 565 1.00 13.18 -22.30
N PHE A 566 0.61 14.21 -21.57
CA PHE A 566 1.35 15.49 -21.44
C PHE A 566 1.15 16.12 -20.05
N VAL A 567 1.97 17.14 -19.77
CA VAL A 567 1.82 18.03 -18.61
C VAL A 567 1.30 19.38 -19.12
N GLU A 568 0.19 19.89 -18.56
CA GLU A 568 -0.40 21.16 -19.02
C GLU A 568 -0.56 22.14 -17.85
N LEU A 569 -0.19 23.39 -18.09
CA LEU A 569 -0.32 24.53 -17.18
C LEU A 569 -1.07 25.67 -17.82
N CYS A 570 -1.81 26.48 -17.03
CA CYS A 570 -2.30 27.79 -17.40
C CYS A 570 -1.66 28.83 -16.48
N VAL A 571 -0.84 29.71 -17.03
CA VAL A 571 0.03 30.60 -16.28
C VAL A 571 -0.28 32.05 -16.65
N ARG A 572 -0.63 32.87 -15.63
CA ARG A 572 -0.76 34.33 -15.77
C ARG A 572 0.61 34.97 -15.53
N ARG A 573 0.99 35.93 -16.35
CA ARG A 573 2.19 36.74 -16.15
C ARG A 573 2.00 37.67 -14.97
N ILE A 574 2.90 37.65 -14.02
CA ILE A 574 2.93 38.54 -12.86
C ILE A 574 4.06 39.55 -13.10
N PRO A 575 3.79 40.87 -13.04
CA PRO A 575 4.85 41.88 -13.14
C PRO A 575 5.96 41.63 -12.12
N GLY A 576 7.21 41.62 -12.58
CA GLY A 576 8.37 41.30 -11.74
C GLY A 576 8.47 39.82 -11.28
N GLY A 577 7.56 38.96 -11.66
CA GLY A 577 7.56 37.55 -11.31
C GLY A 577 8.58 36.75 -12.14
N GLN A 578 9.69 36.31 -11.52
CA GLN A 578 10.79 35.60 -12.19
C GLN A 578 10.29 34.32 -12.92
N CYS A 579 9.56 33.44 -12.21
CA CYS A 579 9.14 32.15 -12.79
C CYS A 579 8.01 32.32 -13.82
N SER A 580 7.01 33.18 -13.56
CA SER A 580 5.96 33.46 -14.54
C SER A 580 6.51 34.15 -15.80
N GLY A 581 7.46 35.08 -15.64
CA GLY A 581 8.20 35.70 -16.77
C GLY A 581 8.96 34.65 -17.58
N TYR A 582 9.69 33.75 -16.90
CA TYR A 582 10.41 32.65 -17.55
C TYR A 582 9.46 31.75 -18.35
N LEU A 583 8.35 31.30 -17.77
CA LEU A 583 7.38 30.45 -18.46
C LEU A 583 6.72 31.16 -19.67
N HIS A 584 6.50 32.47 -19.60
CA HIS A 584 6.00 33.25 -20.71
C HIS A 584 7.00 33.47 -21.84
N ALA A 585 8.31 33.34 -21.57
CA ALA A 585 9.35 33.48 -22.58
C ALA A 585 9.61 32.18 -23.39
N LEU A 586 9.13 31.01 -22.90
CA LEU A 586 9.38 29.72 -23.53
C LEU A 586 8.78 29.62 -24.93
N GLN A 587 9.51 28.98 -25.84
CA GLN A 587 9.06 28.60 -27.18
C GLN A 587 8.97 27.08 -27.29
N PRO A 588 8.17 26.53 -28.24
CA PRO A 588 8.13 25.08 -28.48
C PRO A 588 9.56 24.52 -28.72
N GLY A 589 9.88 23.46 -28.00
CA GLY A 589 11.23 22.86 -27.94
C GLY A 589 12.02 23.20 -26.67
N ASP A 590 11.71 24.29 -25.99
CA ASP A 590 12.44 24.71 -24.81
C ASP A 590 12.24 23.76 -23.62
N PRO A 591 13.30 23.46 -22.85
CA PRO A 591 13.22 22.62 -21.68
C PRO A 591 12.89 23.42 -20.42
N ILE A 592 12.17 22.79 -19.49
CA ILE A 592 12.04 23.24 -18.09
C ILE A 592 12.51 22.17 -17.12
N GLN A 593 12.99 22.58 -15.96
CA GLN A 593 13.29 21.69 -14.84
C GLN A 593 12.12 21.71 -13.85
N ALA A 594 11.47 20.54 -13.68
CA ALA A 594 10.26 20.46 -12.89
C ALA A 594 10.13 19.12 -12.15
N PHE A 595 9.25 19.11 -11.14
CA PHE A 595 8.84 17.91 -10.43
C PHE A 595 7.35 18.00 -10.05
N VAL A 596 6.71 16.85 -9.89
CA VAL A 596 5.31 16.81 -9.44
C VAL A 596 5.25 16.70 -7.91
N ARG A 597 4.37 17.50 -7.33
CA ARG A 597 3.95 17.41 -5.93
C ARG A 597 2.47 17.04 -5.87
N ALA A 598 2.14 15.94 -5.21
CA ALA A 598 0.74 15.55 -5.02
C ALA A 598 -0.02 16.59 -4.21
N ASN A 599 -1.25 16.89 -4.62
CA ASN A 599 -2.21 17.75 -3.91
C ASN A 599 -3.47 16.93 -3.55
N PRO A 600 -3.39 16.00 -2.56
CA PRO A 600 -4.45 15.03 -2.29
C PRO A 600 -5.77 15.66 -1.86
N GLY A 601 -5.75 16.87 -1.29
CA GLY A 601 -6.94 17.61 -0.90
C GLY A 601 -7.72 18.15 -2.10
N PHE A 602 -7.07 18.40 -3.24
CA PHE A 602 -7.66 19.02 -4.42
C PHE A 602 -7.68 18.08 -5.62
N THR A 603 -8.26 16.89 -5.47
CA THR A 603 -8.43 15.90 -6.55
C THR A 603 -9.82 15.30 -6.50
N LEU A 604 -10.24 14.64 -7.59
CA LEU A 604 -11.53 13.97 -7.73
C LEU A 604 -11.42 12.44 -7.81
N GLU A 605 -10.28 11.86 -7.46
CA GLU A 605 -10.10 10.42 -7.54
C GLU A 605 -10.94 9.66 -6.51
N GLY A 606 -11.68 8.65 -6.98
CA GLY A 606 -12.47 7.76 -6.14
C GLY A 606 -13.86 8.25 -5.78
N GLU A 607 -14.23 9.46 -6.16
CA GLU A 607 -15.57 10.01 -5.93
C GLU A 607 -16.52 9.65 -7.09
N ARG A 608 -17.80 9.43 -6.82
CA ARG A 608 -18.84 9.11 -7.80
C ARG A 608 -19.97 10.12 -7.82
N GLU A 609 -20.12 10.89 -6.76
CA GLU A 609 -21.16 11.91 -6.56
C GLU A 609 -20.98 13.07 -7.55
N PRO A 610 -22.02 13.84 -7.86
CA PRO A 610 -21.91 15.05 -8.68
C PRO A 610 -20.85 16.03 -8.16
N VAL A 611 -20.26 16.85 -9.03
CA VAL A 611 -19.24 17.82 -8.67
C VAL A 611 -19.60 19.21 -9.12
N LEU A 612 -19.51 20.14 -8.18
CA LEU A 612 -19.56 21.56 -8.43
C LEU A 612 -18.12 22.10 -8.54
N LEU A 613 -17.76 22.60 -9.71
CA LEU A 613 -16.48 23.20 -10.03
C LEU A 613 -16.67 24.72 -10.09
N ILE A 614 -15.94 25.50 -9.29
CA ILE A 614 -16.05 26.96 -9.27
C ILE A 614 -14.65 27.55 -9.43
N GLY A 615 -14.47 28.37 -10.46
CA GLY A 615 -13.16 28.93 -10.74
C GLY A 615 -13.18 30.33 -11.32
N ALA A 616 -12.06 31.04 -11.18
CA ALA A 616 -11.88 32.35 -11.82
C ALA A 616 -10.46 32.51 -12.39
N GLY A 617 -10.37 33.13 -13.57
CA GLY A 617 -9.11 33.38 -14.26
C GLY A 617 -8.32 32.09 -14.49
N THR A 618 -7.00 32.07 -14.21
CA THR A 618 -6.14 30.89 -14.39
C THR A 618 -6.48 29.73 -13.43
N GLY A 619 -7.35 29.95 -12.43
CA GLY A 619 -7.91 28.88 -11.59
C GLY A 619 -8.77 27.87 -12.36
N ILE A 620 -9.12 28.14 -13.61
CA ILE A 620 -9.76 27.17 -14.51
C ILE A 620 -8.86 25.93 -14.79
N ALA A 621 -7.54 26.06 -14.71
CA ALA A 621 -6.59 25.04 -15.15
C ALA A 621 -6.86 23.64 -14.55
N PRO A 622 -6.85 23.43 -13.23
CA PRO A 622 -7.14 22.12 -12.66
C PRO A 622 -8.60 21.68 -12.90
N LEU A 623 -9.55 22.63 -12.99
CA LEU A 623 -10.95 22.34 -13.23
C LEU A 623 -11.17 21.81 -14.65
N ALA A 624 -10.53 22.42 -15.65
CA ALA A 624 -10.48 21.93 -17.03
C ALA A 624 -9.88 20.52 -17.11
N GLY A 625 -8.83 20.27 -16.34
CA GLY A 625 -8.23 18.94 -16.24
C GLY A 625 -9.17 17.90 -15.62
N PHE A 626 -9.99 18.27 -14.65
CA PHE A 626 -11.01 17.38 -14.10
C PHE A 626 -12.08 17.03 -15.14
N VAL A 627 -12.57 18.01 -15.90
CA VAL A 627 -13.55 17.79 -16.97
C VAL A 627 -12.96 16.92 -18.08
N ARG A 628 -11.71 17.19 -18.52
CA ARG A 628 -10.99 16.36 -19.51
C ARG A 628 -10.92 14.91 -19.05
N GLY A 629 -10.57 14.66 -17.78
CA GLY A 629 -10.46 13.32 -17.20
C GLY A 629 -11.79 12.62 -16.94
N ASN A 630 -12.95 13.29 -17.12
CA ASN A 630 -14.27 12.76 -16.84
C ASN A 630 -14.81 11.88 -17.97
N THR A 631 -14.08 10.83 -18.32
CA THR A 631 -14.53 9.86 -19.35
C THR A 631 -15.70 8.99 -18.89
N GLY A 632 -15.93 8.88 -17.58
CA GLY A 632 -17.06 8.19 -16.97
C GLY A 632 -18.36 9.03 -16.94
N ARG A 633 -18.38 10.22 -17.51
CA ARG A 633 -19.54 11.12 -17.61
C ARG A 633 -20.26 11.38 -16.29
N ARG A 634 -19.49 11.49 -15.20
CA ARG A 634 -20.00 11.90 -13.90
C ARG A 634 -20.57 13.32 -14.01
N PRO A 635 -21.72 13.67 -13.42
CA PRO A 635 -22.26 15.02 -13.50
C PRO A 635 -21.28 16.04 -12.91
N MET A 636 -20.73 16.90 -13.76
CA MET A 636 -19.87 18.03 -13.40
C MET A 636 -20.52 19.32 -13.83
N HIS A 637 -20.62 20.27 -12.91
CA HIS A 637 -21.19 21.60 -13.15
C HIS A 637 -20.09 22.63 -12.95
N LEU A 638 -19.74 23.39 -13.98
CA LEU A 638 -18.66 24.38 -13.95
C LEU A 638 -19.21 25.81 -13.94
N TYR A 639 -18.84 26.56 -12.91
CA TYR A 639 -19.04 28.01 -12.79
C TYR A 639 -17.71 28.70 -12.98
N PHE A 640 -17.59 29.49 -14.05
CA PHE A 640 -16.32 30.12 -14.43
C PHE A 640 -16.46 31.62 -14.59
N GLY A 641 -15.63 32.36 -13.84
CA GLY A 641 -15.53 33.83 -13.93
C GLY A 641 -14.24 34.28 -14.62
N ALA A 642 -14.37 35.20 -15.56
CA ALA A 642 -13.25 35.85 -16.21
C ALA A 642 -13.52 37.37 -16.41
N ARG A 643 -12.62 38.08 -17.09
CA ARG A 643 -12.79 39.51 -17.33
C ARG A 643 -13.55 39.77 -18.66
N ASN A 644 -13.11 39.11 -19.71
CA ASN A 644 -13.62 39.34 -21.06
C ASN A 644 -13.81 38.00 -21.79
N PRO A 645 -14.95 37.77 -22.48
CA PRO A 645 -15.26 36.51 -23.15
C PRO A 645 -14.30 36.19 -24.30
N GLU A 646 -13.79 37.18 -25.01
CA GLU A 646 -12.94 36.98 -26.17
C GLU A 646 -11.44 36.81 -25.81
N ARG A 647 -11.03 37.33 -24.64
CA ARG A 647 -9.64 37.47 -24.26
C ARG A 647 -9.22 36.52 -23.13
N ASP A 648 -10.11 36.27 -22.15
CA ASP A 648 -9.77 35.57 -20.91
C ASP A 648 -10.59 34.27 -20.74
N PHE A 649 -11.35 33.86 -21.75
CA PHE A 649 -12.05 32.59 -21.69
C PHE A 649 -11.11 31.44 -22.05
N TYR A 650 -10.29 31.07 -21.06
CA TYR A 650 -9.34 29.97 -21.20
C TYR A 650 -10.06 28.63 -21.39
N PHE A 651 -9.53 27.76 -22.25
CA PHE A 651 -10.10 26.45 -22.59
C PHE A 651 -11.49 26.49 -23.26
N ALA A 652 -11.97 27.64 -23.77
CA ALA A 652 -13.33 27.78 -24.31
C ALA A 652 -13.70 26.67 -25.32
N THR A 653 -12.84 26.45 -26.32
CA THR A 653 -13.03 25.40 -27.35
C THR A 653 -13.04 23.99 -26.74
N ASP A 654 -12.15 23.74 -25.78
CA ASP A 654 -12.07 22.44 -25.11
C ASP A 654 -13.32 22.19 -24.26
N LEU A 655 -13.79 23.19 -23.51
CA LEU A 655 -14.99 23.11 -22.66
C LEU A 655 -16.25 22.87 -23.48
N GLY A 656 -16.43 23.55 -24.63
CA GLY A 656 -17.55 23.33 -25.55
C GLY A 656 -17.56 21.88 -26.05
N ARG A 657 -16.43 21.40 -26.55
CA ARG A 657 -16.29 20.01 -26.98
C ARG A 657 -16.59 19.01 -25.85
N TRP A 658 -16.10 19.22 -24.63
CA TRP A 658 -16.37 18.33 -23.51
C TRP A 658 -17.83 18.38 -23.03
N GLN A 659 -18.53 19.47 -23.27
CA GLN A 659 -19.99 19.57 -23.03
C GLN A 659 -20.74 18.71 -24.07
N ASP A 660 -20.36 18.79 -25.36
CA ASP A 660 -20.90 17.94 -26.43
C ASP A 660 -20.63 16.44 -26.18
N GLU A 661 -19.45 16.10 -25.65
CA GLU A 661 -19.05 14.74 -25.24
C GLU A 661 -19.72 14.27 -23.92
N GLN A 662 -20.54 15.11 -23.30
CA GLN A 662 -21.21 14.85 -22.00
C GLN A 662 -20.21 14.64 -20.82
N ARG A 663 -18.99 15.16 -20.93
CA ARG A 663 -18.03 15.18 -19.81
C ARG A 663 -18.32 16.32 -18.85
N LEU A 664 -19.04 17.35 -19.28
CA LEU A 664 -19.49 18.50 -18.52
C LEU A 664 -21.00 18.60 -18.64
N ALA A 665 -21.72 18.55 -17.51
CA ALA A 665 -23.17 18.57 -17.46
C ALA A 665 -23.74 19.99 -17.66
N SER A 666 -23.09 21.03 -17.11
CA SER A 666 -23.42 22.42 -17.35
C SER A 666 -22.21 23.33 -17.25
N LEU A 667 -22.23 24.40 -18.05
CA LEU A 667 -21.21 25.45 -18.05
C LEU A 667 -21.91 26.81 -17.84
N HIS A 668 -21.55 27.47 -16.73
CA HIS A 668 -22.03 28.81 -16.40
C HIS A 668 -20.83 29.75 -16.41
N THR A 669 -20.86 30.74 -17.28
CA THR A 669 -19.78 31.71 -17.43
C THR A 669 -20.25 33.12 -17.08
N VAL A 670 -19.35 33.92 -16.50
CA VAL A 670 -19.58 35.32 -16.20
C VAL A 670 -18.33 36.13 -16.48
N PHE A 671 -18.52 37.29 -17.05
CA PHE A 671 -17.43 38.18 -17.45
C PHE A 671 -17.58 39.56 -16.78
N SER A 672 -16.57 39.97 -15.98
CA SER A 672 -16.67 41.22 -15.22
C SER A 672 -16.45 42.48 -16.02
N ARG A 673 -16.05 42.38 -17.30
CA ARG A 673 -15.75 43.49 -18.22
C ARG A 673 -16.31 43.22 -19.63
N ASP A 674 -17.54 42.69 -19.73
CA ASP A 674 -18.21 42.38 -21.00
C ASP A 674 -18.98 43.57 -21.59
N GLY A 675 -19.06 44.67 -20.88
CA GLY A 675 -19.84 45.87 -21.29
C GLY A 675 -21.36 45.73 -21.14
N LYS A 676 -21.86 44.58 -20.66
CA LYS A 676 -23.30 44.27 -20.54
C LYS A 676 -23.79 44.14 -19.09
N GLY A 677 -23.07 44.76 -18.11
CA GLY A 677 -23.45 44.72 -16.70
C GLY A 677 -22.74 43.64 -15.89
N GLY A 678 -21.47 43.46 -16.16
CA GLY A 678 -20.57 42.44 -15.65
C GLY A 678 -20.70 42.04 -14.19
N GLY A 679 -20.56 40.73 -13.92
CA GLY A 679 -20.64 40.15 -12.58
C GLY A 679 -19.41 39.29 -12.22
N TYR A 680 -19.45 38.72 -11.05
CA TYR A 680 -18.43 37.79 -10.56
C TYR A 680 -19.01 36.37 -10.41
N VAL A 681 -18.13 35.37 -10.34
CA VAL A 681 -18.57 33.96 -10.26
C VAL A 681 -19.47 33.66 -9.06
N GLN A 682 -19.27 34.32 -7.91
CA GLN A 682 -20.13 34.18 -6.74
C GLN A 682 -21.57 34.70 -6.99
N ASP A 683 -21.75 35.61 -7.92
CA ASP A 683 -23.08 36.15 -8.24
C ASP A 683 -23.92 35.15 -9.03
N VAL A 684 -23.28 34.43 -9.98
CA VAL A 684 -23.92 33.34 -10.73
C VAL A 684 -24.20 32.15 -9.79
N VAL A 685 -23.26 31.81 -8.88
CA VAL A 685 -23.49 30.79 -7.85
C VAL A 685 -24.71 31.16 -6.97
N ARG A 686 -24.86 32.42 -6.62
CA ARG A 686 -26.02 32.92 -5.84
C ARG A 686 -27.32 32.83 -6.64
N ALA A 687 -27.30 33.19 -7.91
CA ALA A 687 -28.45 33.11 -8.79
C ALA A 687 -29.01 31.68 -8.92
N ASP A 688 -28.13 30.69 -8.96
CA ASP A 688 -28.48 29.28 -9.09
C ASP A 688 -28.67 28.55 -7.74
N ALA A 689 -28.89 29.30 -6.65
CA ALA A 689 -28.94 28.78 -5.28
C ALA A 689 -29.85 27.56 -5.10
N THR A 690 -31.02 27.54 -5.78
CA THR A 690 -32.00 26.43 -5.67
C THR A 690 -31.45 25.14 -6.29
N ALA A 691 -30.88 25.19 -7.48
CA ALA A 691 -30.29 24.04 -8.17
C ALA A 691 -29.08 23.50 -7.40
N LEU A 692 -28.22 24.41 -6.92
CA LEU A 692 -27.04 24.06 -6.15
C LEU A 692 -27.40 23.41 -4.80
N ARG A 693 -28.44 23.89 -4.13
CA ARG A 693 -28.94 23.28 -2.89
C ARG A 693 -29.37 21.83 -3.12
N GLN A 694 -30.07 21.54 -4.21
CA GLN A 694 -30.49 20.18 -4.55
C GLN A 694 -29.30 19.28 -4.83
N LEU A 695 -28.27 19.77 -5.56
CA LEU A 695 -27.03 19.01 -5.82
C LEU A 695 -26.27 18.73 -4.53
N LEU A 696 -26.13 19.71 -3.64
CA LEU A 696 -25.42 19.57 -2.37
C LEU A 696 -26.16 18.63 -1.40
N ALA A 697 -27.50 18.65 -1.42
CA ALA A 697 -28.34 17.70 -0.66
C ALA A 697 -28.17 16.26 -1.16
N LYS A 698 -27.94 16.04 -2.46
CA LYS A 698 -27.62 14.72 -3.06
C LYS A 698 -26.18 14.27 -2.84
N GLY A 699 -25.39 14.99 -2.05
CA GLY A 699 -24.03 14.58 -1.73
C GLY A 699 -22.95 15.19 -2.63
N ALA A 700 -23.26 16.14 -3.51
CA ALA A 700 -22.27 16.75 -4.39
C ALA A 700 -21.03 17.28 -3.64
N SER A 701 -19.87 17.15 -4.26
CA SER A 701 -18.64 17.74 -3.79
C SER A 701 -18.32 19.05 -4.51
N VAL A 702 -17.58 19.95 -3.86
CA VAL A 702 -17.24 21.29 -4.34
C VAL A 702 -15.73 21.43 -4.48
N ARG A 703 -15.27 21.99 -5.62
CA ARG A 703 -13.87 22.33 -5.85
C ARG A 703 -13.80 23.80 -6.30
N VAL A 704 -13.07 24.61 -5.52
CA VAL A 704 -12.91 26.05 -5.77
C VAL A 704 -11.46 26.35 -6.12
N CYS A 705 -11.20 27.04 -7.24
CA CYS A 705 -9.83 27.42 -7.62
C CYS A 705 -9.76 28.85 -8.16
N GLY A 706 -8.83 29.63 -7.59
CA GLY A 706 -8.59 31.03 -7.99
C GLY A 706 -8.01 31.89 -6.88
N SER A 707 -8.30 33.20 -6.92
CA SER A 707 -7.79 34.12 -5.90
C SER A 707 -8.44 33.88 -4.53
N ARG A 708 -7.68 34.19 -3.45
CA ARG A 708 -8.18 34.06 -2.07
C ARG A 708 -9.46 34.86 -1.84
N ALA A 709 -9.54 36.08 -2.38
CA ALA A 709 -10.72 36.94 -2.25
C ALA A 709 -11.97 36.30 -2.91
N MET A 710 -11.80 35.71 -4.12
CA MET A 710 -12.88 34.99 -4.81
C MET A 710 -13.32 33.78 -4.00
N ALA A 711 -12.39 32.97 -3.49
CA ALA A 711 -12.73 31.77 -2.72
C ALA A 711 -13.50 32.11 -1.44
N GLN A 712 -13.13 33.20 -0.75
CA GLN A 712 -13.86 33.69 0.42
C GLN A 712 -15.29 34.14 0.08
N ALA A 713 -15.48 34.90 -1.01
CA ALA A 713 -16.80 35.35 -1.45
C ALA A 713 -17.70 34.17 -1.87
N VAL A 714 -17.11 33.17 -2.56
CA VAL A 714 -17.81 31.92 -2.92
C VAL A 714 -18.21 31.14 -1.66
N ALA A 715 -17.32 31.01 -0.67
CA ALA A 715 -17.61 30.33 0.57
C ALA A 715 -18.78 30.97 1.34
N GLN A 716 -18.82 32.29 1.42
CA GLN A 716 -19.94 33.04 2.05
C GLN A 716 -21.29 32.78 1.34
N VAL A 717 -21.27 32.76 0.01
CA VAL A 717 -22.50 32.48 -0.78
C VAL A 717 -22.90 31.02 -0.57
N LEU A 718 -21.96 30.08 -0.58
CA LEU A 718 -22.25 28.67 -0.33
C LEU A 718 -22.77 28.43 1.09
N ASP A 719 -22.28 29.13 2.12
CA ASP A 719 -22.81 29.04 3.48
C ASP A 719 -24.27 29.46 3.53
N SER A 720 -24.67 30.54 2.80
CA SER A 720 -26.07 30.94 2.71
C SER A 720 -26.96 29.92 1.96
N ILE A 721 -26.43 29.25 0.93
CA ILE A 721 -27.13 28.19 0.19
C ILE A 721 -27.28 26.92 1.06
N LEU A 722 -26.32 26.62 1.89
CA LEU A 722 -26.26 25.43 2.77
C LEU A 722 -27.10 25.60 4.06
N ALA A 723 -27.31 26.82 4.51
CA ALA A 723 -28.01 27.10 5.77
C ALA A 723 -29.38 26.39 5.90
N PRO A 724 -30.27 26.36 4.85
CA PRO A 724 -31.53 25.62 4.92
C PRO A 724 -31.34 24.08 5.06
N LEU A 725 -30.18 23.53 4.66
CA LEU A 725 -29.83 22.13 4.84
C LEU A 725 -29.17 21.86 6.21
N ARG A 726 -29.03 22.87 7.06
CA ARG A 726 -28.28 22.82 8.33
C ARG A 726 -26.82 22.37 8.13
N LEU A 727 -26.24 22.75 7.01
CA LEU A 727 -24.84 22.49 6.65
C LEU A 727 -24.08 23.81 6.52
N SER A 728 -22.75 23.71 6.61
CA SER A 728 -21.81 24.81 6.36
C SER A 728 -20.64 24.34 5.50
N VAL A 729 -19.91 25.29 4.90
CA VAL A 729 -18.68 25.01 4.17
C VAL A 729 -17.66 24.30 5.06
N ASN A 730 -17.57 24.65 6.34
CA ASN A 730 -16.69 23.97 7.29
C ASN A 730 -17.08 22.49 7.51
N GLN A 731 -18.37 22.18 7.58
CA GLN A 731 -18.84 20.80 7.67
C GLN A 731 -18.57 20.03 6.36
N LEU A 732 -18.73 20.67 5.19
CA LEU A 732 -18.33 20.05 3.92
C LEU A 732 -16.81 19.82 3.85
N LYS A 733 -15.97 20.74 4.36
CA LYS A 733 -14.51 20.54 4.50
C LYS A 733 -14.20 19.36 5.40
N ALA A 734 -14.83 19.26 6.55
CA ALA A 734 -14.65 18.15 7.48
C ALA A 734 -15.09 16.79 6.86
N ALA A 735 -16.14 16.79 6.03
CA ALA A 735 -16.61 15.62 5.30
C ALA A 735 -15.78 15.29 4.04
N GLY A 736 -14.77 16.09 3.69
CA GLY A 736 -13.96 15.94 2.46
C GLY A 736 -14.72 16.31 1.16
N ARG A 737 -15.88 16.93 1.29
CA ARG A 737 -16.75 17.35 0.16
C ARG A 737 -16.45 18.74 -0.37
N TYR A 738 -15.63 19.52 0.29
CA TYR A 738 -15.19 20.85 -0.16
C TYR A 738 -13.69 20.94 -0.13
N ALA A 739 -13.10 21.40 -1.22
CA ALA A 739 -11.69 21.73 -1.28
C ALA A 739 -11.44 22.99 -2.12
N GLU A 740 -10.41 23.74 -1.74
CA GLU A 740 -10.01 24.96 -2.43
C GLU A 740 -8.52 24.94 -2.75
N ASP A 741 -8.16 25.45 -3.92
CA ASP A 741 -6.80 25.69 -4.37
C ASP A 741 -6.67 27.19 -4.71
N VAL A 742 -6.08 27.94 -3.77
CA VAL A 742 -6.06 29.41 -3.84
C VAL A 742 -4.64 29.96 -3.88
N PHE A 743 -4.43 31.01 -4.68
CA PHE A 743 -3.15 31.63 -4.93
C PHE A 743 -3.24 33.16 -4.97
#